data_e53fc56d3d275a768f97e216536f2ce6
#
_entry.id   e53fc56d3d275a768f97e216536f2ce6
#
_cell.length_a   1.000
_cell.length_b   1.000
_cell.length_c   1.000
_cell.angle_alpha   90.00
_cell.angle_beta   90.00
_cell.angle_gamma   90.00
#
_symmetry.space_group_name_H-M   'P 1'
#
loop_
_entity.id
_entity.type
_entity.pdbx_description
1 polymer ?
#
loop_
_entity_poly.entity_id
_entity_poly.type
_entity_poly.pdbx_seq_one_letter_code
_entity_poly.pdbx_strand_id
1 'polypeptide(L)'
;MTHRHMLSLVFALLLVSAGAAPAHAQPWQTYDTSNGEWRSYAGDIGGKKYSPLDQIDAGNFASLELAWEWTSVDNFVSKTMPDGSEWWAPLETIVDHLVEATPDLYRIGHAPNPSGFQATPLMVDGVLYFNTPLSQGVAVDAVTGETLWVFNPKSYEEGTTTMTGTWRQRGVAYWTDGEEDERIFWGTGNGYLVCADAKTGRPCADFGPDGSGMVDAMVGVPRANRGERDYLNALLYGIHSPPIVVRDRVIHGSHIADRRITKESIPGWVRAWDVRTGEHSWDFHTIPNSSDEYGADTWANESWRYSGNANVWSMLAGDNELGYVYLPTGTTTNDYYGADRLGDNLYSETLIAVDIETGQRAWHFQAVHHGLWDYDFPTHPNLLDITVDGRDIKAITQVSKQGFVYTFDRVTGEPVWPIEERPVPQETNMPGEVPAATQPFPTRPAPFDYQGVTIDDLADFTPEIRQLAIEAVDGFTLGPLFQPPTRPVEGETRGTIMRPPPGGTAGWAGAAVDPDTGMLYIPSRNQVSVIGLYAPDASLGATMAYTHGAPEAQRMEQLRQGIRTGPQMPQGLPLLKPPYSRMSAIDMNTGDYAWVVPTGNGDRIRNHPRLRDLDLPPLGGDNATNGPLLTKTLLIYCLTAGSSSGGPRLVAYDKATGEELASVDLPSGAIGTPMTYMVDGRQYIALTIGGGPRLVAFALPDA
;
A
#
# COMPACT_ATOMS: atom_id res chain seq x y z
N MET A 1 72.38 3.18 58.16
CA MET A 1 72.07 4.60 58.43
C MET A 1 71.24 5.14 57.33
N THR A 2 70.17 5.82 57.70
CA THR A 2 69.21 6.61 56.90
C THR A 2 68.14 5.88 56.05
N HIS A 3 66.97 5.74 56.68
CA HIS A 3 65.68 5.48 56.12
C HIS A 3 65.21 6.64 55.19
N ARG A 4 64.64 6.30 54.06
CA ARG A 4 63.75 7.19 53.25
C ARG A 4 62.38 6.52 53.10
N HIS A 5 61.40 7.14 53.75
CA HIS A 5 59.97 6.80 53.53
C HIS A 5 59.48 7.28 52.16
N MET A 6 58.89 6.42 51.42
CA MET A 6 58.11 6.73 50.21
C MET A 6 56.63 6.74 50.60
N LEU A 7 55.98 7.91 50.54
CA LEU A 7 54.51 8.05 50.58
C LEU A 7 53.94 7.66 49.23
N SER A 8 53.11 6.63 49.18
CA SER A 8 52.30 6.32 48.03
C SER A 8 50.93 7.03 48.11
N LEU A 9 50.70 8.01 47.26
CA LEU A 9 49.34 8.59 47.00
C LEU A 9 48.52 7.61 46.15
N VAL A 10 47.43 7.08 46.70
CA VAL A 10 46.41 6.36 45.97
C VAL A 10 45.39 7.38 45.47
N PHE A 11 45.34 7.63 44.16
CA PHE A 11 44.25 8.35 43.51
C PHE A 11 43.09 7.37 43.24
N ALA A 12 42.01 7.51 44.00
CA ALA A 12 40.75 6.82 43.67
C ALA A 12 40.06 7.57 42.53
N LEU A 13 40.02 6.99 41.32
CA LEU A 13 39.15 7.41 40.23
C LEU A 13 37.72 6.94 40.56
N LEU A 14 36.85 7.88 40.91
CA LEU A 14 35.40 7.67 40.90
C LEU A 14 34.94 7.71 39.46
N LEU A 15 34.69 6.52 38.85
CA LEU A 15 33.91 6.37 37.63
C LEU A 15 32.43 6.63 37.97
N VAL A 16 31.96 7.84 37.69
CA VAL A 16 30.53 8.11 37.62
C VAL A 16 30.01 7.48 36.31
N SER A 17 29.42 6.29 36.42
CA SER A 17 28.61 5.75 35.34
C SER A 17 27.34 6.62 35.25
N ALA A 18 27.30 7.50 34.27
CA ALA A 18 26.05 8.10 33.86
C ALA A 18 25.20 6.95 33.28
N GLY A 19 24.31 6.38 34.09
CA GLY A 19 23.26 5.51 33.62
C GLY A 19 22.40 6.36 32.66
N ALA A 20 22.33 5.96 31.38
CA ALA A 20 21.34 6.48 30.49
C ALA A 20 19.97 6.14 31.12
N ALA A 21 19.21 7.17 31.49
CA ALA A 21 17.81 6.99 31.86
C ALA A 21 17.11 6.34 30.67
N PRO A 22 16.19 5.37 30.88
CA PRO A 22 15.38 4.86 29.79
C PRO A 22 14.69 6.07 29.14
N ALA A 23 14.80 6.17 27.83
CA ALA A 23 14.07 7.19 27.08
C ALA A 23 12.57 6.91 27.29
N HIS A 24 11.95 7.64 28.21
CA HIS A 24 10.51 7.62 28.34
C HIS A 24 9.97 8.16 27.01
N ALA A 25 9.09 7.37 26.36
CA ALA A 25 8.31 7.87 25.23
C ALA A 25 7.69 9.19 25.66
N GLN A 26 7.96 10.24 24.89
CA GLN A 26 7.41 11.57 25.21
C GLN A 26 5.89 11.48 25.01
N PRO A 27 5.06 11.97 25.94
CA PRO A 27 3.60 11.80 25.89
C PRO A 27 2.95 12.29 24.58
N TRP A 28 3.55 13.28 23.91
CA TRP A 28 3.07 13.82 22.64
C TRP A 28 3.40 12.94 21.42
N GLN A 29 4.23 11.92 21.57
CA GLN A 29 4.53 10.94 20.51
C GLN A 29 3.57 9.74 20.53
N THR A 30 2.53 9.74 21.35
CA THR A 30 1.47 8.75 21.29
C THR A 30 0.54 9.12 20.12
N TYR A 31 0.73 8.45 18.99
CA TYR A 31 -0.14 8.55 17.83
C TYR A 31 -1.34 7.61 18.03
N ASP A 32 -2.18 7.91 19.01
CA ASP A 32 -3.44 7.20 19.24
C ASP A 32 -4.64 8.11 18.94
N THR A 33 -5.82 7.54 18.95
CA THR A 33 -7.07 8.23 18.61
C THR A 33 -7.92 8.53 19.85
N SER A 34 -7.37 8.36 21.05
CA SER A 34 -8.11 8.45 22.32
C SER A 34 -8.69 9.84 22.62
N ASN A 35 -8.06 10.89 22.09
CA ASN A 35 -8.51 12.29 22.22
C ASN A 35 -9.45 12.74 21.09
N GLY A 36 -9.87 11.81 20.20
CA GLY A 36 -10.73 12.13 19.06
C GLY A 36 -9.99 12.66 17.84
N GLU A 37 -8.68 12.65 17.82
CA GLU A 37 -7.84 13.01 16.67
C GLU A 37 -7.49 11.79 15.81
N TRP A 38 -6.80 12.06 14.68
CA TRP A 38 -6.33 11.05 13.74
C TRP A 38 -4.92 11.41 13.26
N ARG A 39 -3.91 11.20 14.11
CA ARG A 39 -2.54 11.74 13.92
C ARG A 39 -1.64 10.94 12.99
N SER A 40 -2.08 9.78 12.50
CA SER A 40 -1.34 8.94 11.55
C SER A 40 -2.29 8.41 10.48
N TYR A 41 -1.77 7.93 9.35
CA TYR A 41 -2.55 7.38 8.23
C TYR A 41 -3.65 6.40 8.69
N ALA A 42 -3.38 5.55 9.65
CA ALA A 42 -4.31 4.54 10.16
C ALA A 42 -4.82 4.84 11.59
N GLY A 43 -4.88 6.11 11.97
CA GLY A 43 -5.21 6.56 13.32
C GLY A 43 -4.02 6.49 14.26
N ASP A 44 -3.26 5.40 14.21
CA ASP A 44 -1.98 5.21 14.91
C ASP A 44 -0.89 4.69 13.98
N ILE A 45 0.37 4.68 14.44
CA ILE A 45 1.50 4.16 13.68
C ILE A 45 1.52 2.62 13.60
N GLY A 46 0.70 1.94 14.40
CA GLY A 46 0.54 0.49 14.42
C GLY A 46 -0.50 -0.05 13.44
N GLY A 47 -1.16 0.80 12.66
CA GLY A 47 -2.00 0.36 11.55
C GLY A 47 -3.40 -0.09 11.92
N LYS A 48 -3.96 0.31 13.06
CA LYS A 48 -5.23 -0.24 13.57
C LYS A 48 -6.47 0.21 12.80
N LYS A 49 -6.49 1.45 12.28
CA LYS A 49 -7.68 2.10 11.69
C LYS A 49 -8.88 2.09 12.62
N TYR A 50 -8.62 2.34 13.89
CA TYR A 50 -9.59 2.31 14.98
C TYR A 50 -9.64 3.66 15.69
N SER A 51 -10.86 4.08 16.06
CA SER A 51 -11.10 5.20 16.96
C SER A 51 -12.11 4.79 18.04
N PRO A 52 -11.91 5.15 19.31
CA PRO A 52 -12.86 4.86 20.38
C PRO A 52 -14.12 5.73 20.35
N LEU A 53 -14.26 6.61 19.35
CA LEU A 53 -15.44 7.45 19.17
C LEU A 53 -16.71 6.60 18.97
N ASP A 54 -17.82 7.04 19.57
CA ASP A 54 -19.10 6.33 19.59
C ASP A 54 -20.34 7.24 19.45
N GLN A 55 -20.16 8.53 19.13
CA GLN A 55 -21.29 9.43 18.88
C GLN A 55 -22.09 9.01 17.64
N ILE A 56 -21.40 8.50 16.61
CA ILE A 56 -22.02 7.88 15.45
C ILE A 56 -22.11 6.38 15.74
N ASP A 57 -23.35 5.89 15.80
CA ASP A 57 -23.70 4.50 16.14
C ASP A 57 -24.73 3.90 15.19
N ALA A 58 -25.15 2.66 15.44
CA ALA A 58 -26.15 1.96 14.63
C ALA A 58 -27.52 2.67 14.59
N GLY A 59 -27.87 3.40 15.62
CA GLY A 59 -29.19 4.08 15.73
C GLY A 59 -29.27 5.38 14.94
N ASN A 60 -28.10 6.01 14.62
CA ASN A 60 -28.07 7.33 13.99
C ASN A 60 -27.26 7.37 12.68
N PHE A 61 -26.54 6.31 12.32
CA PHE A 61 -25.69 6.29 11.11
C PHE A 61 -26.45 6.66 9.82
N ALA A 62 -27.69 6.21 9.67
CA ALA A 62 -28.54 6.53 8.52
C ALA A 62 -28.94 8.01 8.42
N SER A 63 -28.74 8.77 9.50
CA SER A 63 -29.03 10.21 9.57
C SER A 63 -27.82 11.08 9.26
N LEU A 64 -26.69 10.48 8.90
CA LEU A 64 -25.49 11.23 8.49
C LEU A 64 -25.78 12.06 7.24
N GLU A 65 -25.34 13.31 7.26
CA GLU A 65 -25.45 14.25 6.15
C GLU A 65 -24.04 14.72 5.72
N LEU A 66 -23.94 15.15 4.48
CA LEU A 66 -22.73 15.79 3.97
C LEU A 66 -22.54 17.14 4.71
N ALA A 67 -21.55 17.19 5.60
CA ALA A 67 -21.23 18.41 6.35
C ALA A 67 -20.53 19.45 5.48
N TRP A 68 -19.54 19.00 4.70
CA TRP A 68 -18.81 19.82 3.74
C TRP A 68 -18.13 18.99 2.66
N GLU A 69 -17.77 19.64 1.55
CA GLU A 69 -17.00 19.09 0.44
C GLU A 69 -15.86 20.04 0.09
N TRP A 70 -14.64 19.53 -0.03
CA TRP A 70 -13.47 20.24 -0.52
C TRP A 70 -13.10 19.75 -1.92
N THR A 71 -12.86 20.68 -2.85
CA THR A 71 -12.42 20.41 -4.20
C THR A 71 -10.92 20.67 -4.32
N SER A 72 -10.20 19.75 -4.96
CA SER A 72 -8.74 19.80 -5.03
C SER A 72 -8.20 21.06 -5.72
N VAL A 73 -7.15 21.60 -5.13
CA VAL A 73 -6.32 22.67 -5.71
C VAL A 73 -5.55 22.25 -6.96
N ASP A 74 -5.46 20.94 -7.26
CA ASP A 74 -4.82 20.42 -8.47
C ASP A 74 -5.50 20.86 -9.76
N ASN A 75 -6.74 21.31 -9.69
CA ASN A 75 -7.48 21.79 -10.88
C ASN A 75 -6.96 23.13 -11.43
N PHE A 76 -6.25 23.92 -10.61
CA PHE A 76 -5.68 25.21 -11.00
C PHE A 76 -4.32 25.38 -10.33
N VAL A 77 -3.25 25.29 -11.11
CA VAL A 77 -1.87 25.23 -10.62
C VAL A 77 -0.98 26.29 -11.29
N SER A 78 0.22 26.46 -10.75
CA SER A 78 1.20 27.37 -11.35
C SER A 78 2.33 26.65 -12.05
N LYS A 79 2.95 27.31 -13.00
CA LYS A 79 4.21 26.92 -13.66
C LYS A 79 5.25 27.99 -13.45
N THR A 80 6.49 27.60 -13.13
CA THR A 80 7.63 28.52 -13.06
C THR A 80 8.07 28.93 -14.45
N MET A 81 8.07 30.20 -14.72
CA MET A 81 8.52 30.76 -16.00
C MET A 81 10.02 31.00 -15.99
N PRO A 82 10.70 31.10 -17.17
CA PRO A 82 12.16 31.28 -17.26
C PRO A 82 12.68 32.56 -16.54
N ASP A 83 11.84 33.55 -16.31
CA ASP A 83 12.18 34.78 -15.57
C ASP A 83 11.95 34.63 -14.04
N GLY A 84 11.54 33.44 -13.58
CA GLY A 84 11.22 33.16 -12.18
C GLY A 84 9.82 33.59 -11.73
N SER A 85 9.00 34.13 -12.62
CA SER A 85 7.60 34.47 -12.31
C SER A 85 6.71 33.23 -12.31
N GLU A 86 5.54 33.32 -11.66
CA GLU A 86 4.53 32.27 -11.59
C GLU A 86 3.42 32.51 -12.61
N TRP A 87 3.17 31.53 -13.48
CA TRP A 87 2.05 31.54 -14.41
C TRP A 87 0.98 30.57 -13.91
N TRP A 88 -0.17 31.10 -13.50
CA TRP A 88 -1.30 30.36 -12.99
C TRP A 88 -2.34 30.11 -14.08
N ALA A 89 -2.74 28.84 -14.23
CA ALA A 89 -3.75 28.43 -15.20
C ALA A 89 -4.45 27.12 -14.77
N PRO A 90 -5.56 26.75 -15.42
CA PRO A 90 -6.12 25.40 -15.28
C PRO A 90 -5.06 24.35 -15.58
N LEU A 91 -5.11 23.22 -14.85
CA LEU A 91 -4.11 22.14 -14.98
C LEU A 91 -3.94 21.69 -16.44
N GLU A 92 -5.03 21.53 -17.19
CA GLU A 92 -5.00 21.13 -18.60
C GLU A 92 -4.11 22.07 -19.43
N THR A 93 -4.24 23.38 -19.25
CA THR A 93 -3.43 24.38 -19.95
C THR A 93 -1.95 24.30 -19.55
N ILE A 94 -1.65 24.10 -18.28
CA ILE A 94 -0.27 23.92 -17.80
C ILE A 94 0.33 22.64 -18.39
N VAL A 95 -0.41 21.53 -18.38
CA VAL A 95 0.02 20.24 -18.93
C VAL A 95 0.33 20.34 -20.42
N ASP A 96 -0.56 20.97 -21.21
CA ASP A 96 -0.33 21.17 -22.64
C ASP A 96 0.98 21.93 -22.90
N HIS A 97 1.22 22.98 -22.12
CA HIS A 97 2.46 23.76 -22.24
C HIS A 97 3.71 22.96 -21.82
N LEU A 98 3.62 22.15 -20.75
CA LEU A 98 4.72 21.29 -20.30
C LEU A 98 5.06 20.22 -21.34
N VAL A 99 4.05 19.58 -21.91
CA VAL A 99 4.20 18.55 -22.96
C VAL A 99 4.80 19.15 -24.22
N GLU A 100 4.38 20.35 -24.62
CA GLU A 100 4.92 21.06 -25.79
C GLU A 100 6.39 21.46 -25.57
N ALA A 101 6.73 21.96 -24.39
CA ALA A 101 8.06 22.44 -24.07
C ALA A 101 9.08 21.29 -23.89
N THR A 102 8.68 20.16 -23.33
CA THR A 102 9.55 19.02 -23.01
C THR A 102 8.84 17.68 -23.24
N PRO A 103 8.54 17.32 -24.52
CA PRO A 103 7.73 16.15 -24.86
C PRO A 103 8.35 14.83 -24.39
N ASP A 104 9.66 14.74 -24.29
CA ASP A 104 10.36 13.54 -23.84
C ASP A 104 10.14 13.25 -22.34
N LEU A 105 9.78 14.26 -21.54
CA LEU A 105 9.43 14.11 -20.14
C LEU A 105 7.99 13.66 -19.92
N TYR A 106 7.09 14.02 -20.84
CA TYR A 106 5.65 13.80 -20.73
C TYR A 106 5.19 12.92 -21.88
N ARG A 107 5.38 11.63 -21.75
CA ARG A 107 4.97 10.68 -22.79
C ARG A 107 3.46 10.51 -22.80
N ILE A 108 2.93 10.09 -23.94
CA ILE A 108 1.51 9.77 -24.09
C ILE A 108 1.06 8.83 -22.96
N GLY A 109 0.03 9.24 -22.22
CA GLY A 109 -0.51 8.52 -21.09
C GLY A 109 0.18 8.77 -19.74
N HIS A 110 1.24 9.61 -19.69
CA HIS A 110 1.97 9.95 -18.46
C HIS A 110 1.87 11.43 -18.07
N ALA A 111 1.14 12.23 -18.80
CA ALA A 111 0.88 13.64 -18.45
C ALA A 111 0.22 13.74 -17.05
N PRO A 112 0.50 14.80 -16.28
CA PRO A 112 -0.11 15.02 -14.98
C PRO A 112 -1.63 14.87 -15.02
N ASN A 113 -2.16 13.95 -14.22
CA ASN A 113 -3.58 13.65 -14.13
C ASN A 113 -3.94 13.34 -12.66
N PRO A 114 -4.69 14.22 -11.98
CA PRO A 114 -4.97 14.10 -10.56
C PRO A 114 -6.06 13.06 -10.22
N SER A 115 -6.15 11.96 -10.95
CA SER A 115 -7.16 10.91 -10.74
C SER A 115 -6.89 10.00 -9.53
N GLY A 116 -5.68 10.00 -8.99
CA GLY A 116 -5.23 9.10 -7.93
C GLY A 116 -5.30 9.71 -6.51
N PHE A 117 -6.36 10.42 -6.15
CA PHE A 117 -6.52 11.03 -4.82
C PHE A 117 -6.87 9.96 -3.78
N GLN A 118 -5.87 9.21 -3.31
CA GLN A 118 -6.01 8.10 -2.38
C GLN A 118 -5.70 8.48 -0.92
N ALA A 119 -5.49 9.78 -0.65
CA ALA A 119 -5.10 10.23 0.68
C ALA A 119 -6.16 9.95 1.73
N THR A 120 -5.71 9.45 2.88
CA THR A 120 -6.45 9.50 4.14
C THR A 120 -5.91 10.73 4.90
N PRO A 121 -6.74 11.73 5.20
CA PRO A 121 -6.29 12.90 5.95
C PRO A 121 -5.83 12.54 7.36
N LEU A 122 -4.91 13.32 7.92
CA LEU A 122 -4.67 13.38 9.36
C LEU A 122 -5.56 14.47 9.94
N MET A 123 -5.96 14.35 11.20
CA MET A 123 -6.61 15.42 11.95
C MET A 123 -5.85 15.69 13.25
N VAL A 124 -5.38 16.93 13.39
CA VAL A 124 -4.65 17.41 14.57
C VAL A 124 -5.16 18.81 14.90
N ASP A 125 -5.57 19.05 16.13
CA ASP A 125 -6.01 20.34 16.65
C ASP A 125 -7.04 21.07 15.75
N GLY A 126 -8.01 20.33 15.20
CA GLY A 126 -9.07 20.89 14.34
C GLY A 126 -8.66 21.18 12.91
N VAL A 127 -7.47 20.75 12.49
CA VAL A 127 -6.96 20.91 11.12
C VAL A 127 -6.76 19.55 10.46
N LEU A 128 -7.24 19.42 9.23
CA LEU A 128 -7.00 18.24 8.40
C LEU A 128 -5.79 18.47 7.49
N TYR A 129 -4.84 17.54 7.50
CA TYR A 129 -3.64 17.56 6.67
C TYR A 129 -3.62 16.38 5.70
N PHE A 130 -3.33 16.65 4.44
CA PHE A 130 -3.20 15.63 3.40
C PHE A 130 -2.38 16.14 2.23
N ASN A 131 -2.04 15.26 1.30
CA ASN A 131 -1.43 15.65 0.03
C ASN A 131 -2.32 15.29 -1.17
N THR A 132 -2.21 16.08 -2.22
CA THR A 132 -2.97 15.90 -3.46
C THR A 132 -2.23 14.97 -4.43
N PRO A 133 -2.90 14.43 -5.47
CA PRO A 133 -2.25 13.67 -6.53
C PRO A 133 -1.02 14.34 -7.14
N LEU A 134 -1.00 15.66 -7.29
CA LEU A 134 0.16 16.41 -7.78
C LEU A 134 1.22 16.67 -6.71
N SER A 135 1.13 16.00 -5.56
CA SER A 135 2.06 16.10 -4.43
C SER A 135 2.04 17.45 -3.70
N GLN A 136 0.96 18.23 -3.83
CA GLN A 136 0.78 19.44 -3.03
C GLN A 136 0.38 19.06 -1.60
N GLY A 137 1.04 19.61 -0.58
CA GLY A 137 0.61 19.53 0.82
C GLY A 137 -0.50 20.52 1.07
N VAL A 138 -1.55 20.12 1.79
CA VAL A 138 -2.75 20.93 2.04
C VAL A 138 -3.18 20.82 3.49
N ALA A 139 -3.58 21.94 4.09
CA ALA A 139 -4.33 21.99 5.33
C ALA A 139 -5.70 22.62 5.10
N VAL A 140 -6.72 22.00 5.72
CA VAL A 140 -8.09 22.56 5.71
C VAL A 140 -8.65 22.56 7.13
N ASP A 141 -9.54 23.49 7.41
CA ASP A 141 -10.31 23.53 8.64
C ASP A 141 -11.22 22.31 8.72
N ALA A 142 -11.16 21.56 9.80
CA ALA A 142 -11.85 20.27 9.94
C ALA A 142 -13.38 20.41 10.11
N VAL A 143 -13.89 21.61 10.46
CA VAL A 143 -15.32 21.90 10.63
C VAL A 143 -15.96 22.37 9.32
N THR A 144 -15.23 23.21 8.56
CA THR A 144 -15.78 23.91 7.40
C THR A 144 -15.30 23.38 6.06
N GLY A 145 -14.14 22.68 6.02
CA GLY A 145 -13.47 22.28 4.80
C GLY A 145 -12.77 23.44 4.08
N GLU A 146 -12.66 24.63 4.67
CA GLU A 146 -11.95 25.76 4.08
C GLU A 146 -10.44 25.52 4.03
N THR A 147 -9.79 25.85 2.90
CA THR A 147 -8.34 25.74 2.75
C THR A 147 -7.63 26.77 3.60
N LEU A 148 -6.78 26.32 4.52
CA LEU A 148 -5.94 27.18 5.39
C LEU A 148 -4.62 27.51 4.71
N TRP A 149 -3.95 26.51 4.13
CA TRP A 149 -2.72 26.70 3.37
C TRP A 149 -2.50 25.59 2.33
N VAL A 150 -1.68 25.89 1.33
CA VAL A 150 -1.20 24.95 0.32
C VAL A 150 0.30 25.16 0.13
N PHE A 151 1.08 24.05 0.17
CA PHE A 151 2.47 24.05 -0.25
C PHE A 151 2.63 23.21 -1.51
N ASN A 152 3.09 23.83 -2.59
CA ASN A 152 3.23 23.21 -3.90
C ASN A 152 4.72 22.99 -4.25
N PRO A 153 5.25 21.76 -4.16
CA PRO A 153 6.63 21.44 -4.53
C PRO A 153 6.84 21.41 -6.06
N LYS A 154 5.77 21.59 -6.85
CA LYS A 154 5.78 21.60 -8.34
C LYS A 154 6.38 20.34 -8.96
N SER A 155 6.16 19.20 -8.32
CA SER A 155 6.68 17.91 -8.80
C SER A 155 6.28 17.59 -10.24
N TYR A 156 5.18 18.13 -10.74
CA TYR A 156 4.71 17.97 -12.10
C TYR A 156 5.55 18.72 -13.15
N GLU A 157 6.38 19.69 -12.76
CA GLU A 157 7.28 20.39 -13.70
C GLU A 157 8.52 19.56 -14.08
N GLU A 158 8.89 18.57 -13.29
CA GLU A 158 10.09 17.74 -13.50
C GLU A 158 9.82 16.46 -14.30
N GLY A 159 8.65 16.29 -14.88
CA GLY A 159 8.32 15.17 -15.75
C GLY A 159 7.28 14.22 -15.16
N THR A 160 7.20 13.02 -15.74
CA THR A 160 6.22 12.02 -15.35
C THR A 160 6.64 11.29 -14.09
N THR A 161 5.65 10.92 -13.28
CA THR A 161 5.88 9.98 -12.19
C THR A 161 6.01 8.54 -12.70
N THR A 162 6.55 7.71 -11.85
CA THR A 162 6.62 6.27 -12.07
C THR A 162 5.23 5.71 -12.30
N MET A 163 5.07 5.00 -13.40
CA MET A 163 4.03 4.03 -13.63
C MET A 163 2.62 4.47 -14.02
N THR A 164 2.10 3.74 -14.95
CA THR A 164 0.68 3.55 -15.28
C THR A 164 -0.13 4.80 -15.55
N GLY A 165 0.51 5.96 -15.76
CA GLY A 165 -0.18 7.20 -16.17
C GLY A 165 -1.09 7.82 -15.11
N THR A 166 -0.96 7.43 -13.83
CA THR A 166 -1.76 8.02 -12.76
C THR A 166 -0.86 8.61 -11.69
N TRP A 167 -1.08 9.88 -11.41
CA TRP A 167 -0.51 10.56 -10.26
C TRP A 167 -1.29 10.12 -9.02
N ARG A 168 -0.58 9.67 -7.98
CA ARG A 168 -1.19 9.09 -6.77
C ARG A 168 -0.50 9.59 -5.54
N GLN A 169 -1.30 9.91 -4.53
CA GLN A 169 -0.79 10.18 -3.19
C GLN A 169 -1.76 9.60 -2.17
N ARG A 170 -1.21 9.08 -1.05
CA ARG A 170 -2.00 8.36 -0.04
C ARG A 170 -2.04 9.04 1.31
N GLY A 171 -1.26 10.10 1.53
CA GLY A 171 -1.30 10.85 2.78
C GLY A 171 0.04 11.43 3.19
N VAL A 172 0.07 11.96 4.39
CA VAL A 172 1.19 12.65 5.00
C VAL A 172 1.52 12.06 6.37
N ALA A 173 2.62 12.47 6.99
CA ALA A 173 2.95 12.17 8.38
C ALA A 173 3.05 13.47 9.18
N TYR A 174 2.71 13.41 10.45
CA TYR A 174 2.80 14.50 11.41
C TYR A 174 3.88 14.20 12.46
N TRP A 175 4.58 15.26 12.89
CA TRP A 175 5.51 15.23 14.01
C TRP A 175 5.42 16.53 14.81
N THR A 176 5.65 16.43 16.10
CA THR A 176 5.80 17.58 17.00
C THR A 176 6.86 17.31 18.07
N ASP A 177 7.52 18.36 18.54
CA ASP A 177 8.39 18.32 19.71
C ASP A 177 7.62 18.38 21.03
N GLY A 178 6.29 18.58 20.95
CA GLY A 178 5.39 18.76 22.10
C GLY A 178 5.33 20.20 22.63
N GLU A 179 5.95 21.14 21.93
CA GLU A 179 5.97 22.59 22.26
C GLU A 179 5.45 23.38 21.06
N GLU A 180 6.32 24.03 20.28
CA GLU A 180 5.93 24.92 19.18
C GLU A 180 6.26 24.35 17.80
N ASP A 181 7.20 23.40 17.69
CA ASP A 181 7.62 22.83 16.41
C ASP A 181 6.67 21.67 16.02
N GLU A 182 5.88 21.93 15.00
CA GLU A 182 4.93 20.98 14.43
C GLU A 182 5.15 20.88 12.92
N ARG A 183 5.34 19.68 12.40
CA ARG A 183 5.77 19.43 11.02
C ARG A 183 4.90 18.43 10.30
N ILE A 184 4.64 18.69 9.02
CA ILE A 184 3.99 17.77 8.10
C ILE A 184 5.03 17.28 7.08
N PHE A 185 5.10 15.95 6.90
CA PHE A 185 6.01 15.31 5.95
C PHE A 185 5.22 14.55 4.89
N TRP A 186 5.68 14.62 3.64
CA TRP A 186 5.15 13.76 2.57
C TRP A 186 6.18 13.52 1.47
N GLY A 187 5.93 12.46 0.70
CA GLY A 187 6.72 12.17 -0.49
C GLY A 187 6.14 12.79 -1.75
N THR A 188 6.97 12.96 -2.76
CA THR A 188 6.54 13.42 -4.08
C THR A 188 6.70 12.33 -5.14
N GLY A 189 5.93 12.42 -6.22
CA GLY A 189 6.02 11.51 -7.34
C GLY A 189 7.37 11.52 -8.06
N ASN A 190 8.16 12.59 -7.92
CA ASN A 190 9.49 12.72 -8.47
C ASN A 190 10.62 12.50 -7.43
N GLY A 191 10.31 11.89 -6.27
CA GLY A 191 11.29 11.35 -5.32
C GLY A 191 11.90 12.38 -4.36
N TYR A 192 11.18 13.42 -3.95
CA TYR A 192 11.55 14.24 -2.81
C TYR A 192 10.76 13.84 -1.57
N LEU A 193 11.39 13.98 -0.41
CA LEU A 193 10.72 14.05 0.87
C LEU A 193 10.60 15.52 1.26
N VAL A 194 9.39 15.96 1.58
CA VAL A 194 9.03 17.37 1.85
C VAL A 194 8.66 17.54 3.30
N CYS A 195 9.04 18.68 3.88
CA CYS A 195 8.67 19.15 5.21
C CYS A 195 8.04 20.53 5.13
N ALA A 196 6.87 20.69 5.75
CA ALA A 196 6.24 21.99 5.96
C ALA A 196 5.89 22.18 7.45
N ASP A 197 5.99 23.42 7.91
CA ASP A 197 5.44 23.83 9.20
C ASP A 197 3.91 23.62 9.19
N ALA A 198 3.39 22.90 10.17
CA ALA A 198 1.99 22.48 10.19
C ALA A 198 1.02 23.66 10.28
N LYS A 199 1.39 24.72 10.99
CA LYS A 199 0.51 25.90 11.21
C LYS A 199 0.45 26.81 10.01
N THR A 200 1.55 26.95 9.27
CA THR A 200 1.70 27.97 8.24
C THR A 200 1.82 27.44 6.81
N GLY A 201 2.12 26.15 6.64
CA GLY A 201 2.42 25.54 5.35
C GLY A 201 3.73 26.01 4.72
N ARG A 202 4.57 26.77 5.45
CA ARG A 202 5.87 27.20 4.94
C ARG A 202 6.86 26.05 4.98
N PRO A 203 7.82 26.01 4.03
CA PRO A 203 8.90 25.04 4.10
C PRO A 203 9.62 25.09 5.46
N CYS A 204 9.94 23.92 6.04
CA CYS A 204 10.82 23.86 7.20
C CYS A 204 12.22 24.33 6.81
N ALA A 205 12.61 25.53 7.20
CA ALA A 205 13.85 26.19 6.74
C ALA A 205 15.13 25.48 7.19
N ASP A 206 15.05 24.66 8.22
CA ASP A 206 16.14 23.83 8.76
C ASP A 206 16.15 22.38 8.18
N PHE A 207 15.15 22.02 7.38
CA PHE A 207 15.05 20.70 6.76
C PHE A 207 15.59 20.72 5.33
N GLY A 208 16.67 19.96 5.12
CA GLY A 208 17.37 19.89 3.85
C GLY A 208 18.49 20.92 3.67
N PRO A 209 19.30 20.80 2.59
CA PRO A 209 20.55 21.53 2.46
C PRO A 209 20.41 23.01 2.11
N ASP A 210 19.26 23.45 1.59
CA ASP A 210 19.07 24.78 0.98
C ASP A 210 17.91 25.58 1.58
N GLY A 211 17.31 25.09 2.68
CA GLY A 211 16.16 25.74 3.30
C GLY A 211 14.85 25.65 2.51
N SER A 212 14.80 24.78 1.50
CA SER A 212 13.58 24.54 0.70
C SER A 212 12.54 23.68 1.42
N GLY A 213 12.89 23.08 2.57
CA GLY A 213 12.07 22.07 3.23
C GLY A 213 12.03 20.74 2.48
N MET A 214 13.02 20.46 1.62
CA MET A 214 13.02 19.28 0.77
C MET A 214 14.36 18.58 0.79
N VAL A 215 14.33 17.25 0.80
CA VAL A 215 15.52 16.41 0.58
C VAL A 215 15.31 15.49 -0.62
N ASP A 216 16.34 15.31 -1.43
CA ASP A 216 16.30 14.38 -2.56
C ASP A 216 16.46 12.94 -2.06
N ALA A 217 15.36 12.21 -2.05
CA ALA A 217 15.32 10.83 -1.58
C ALA A 217 16.02 9.83 -2.51
N MET A 218 16.47 10.24 -3.68
CA MET A 218 17.20 9.38 -4.62
C MET A 218 18.72 9.49 -4.52
N VAL A 219 19.24 10.47 -3.76
CA VAL A 219 20.69 10.64 -3.60
C VAL A 219 21.33 9.39 -3.01
N GLY A 220 22.30 8.81 -3.70
CA GLY A 220 23.03 7.61 -3.28
C GLY A 220 22.32 6.28 -3.58
N VAL A 221 21.06 6.27 -4.00
CA VAL A 221 20.38 5.04 -4.42
C VAL A 221 20.94 4.59 -5.78
N PRO A 222 21.41 3.35 -5.90
CA PRO A 222 21.96 2.85 -7.18
C PRO A 222 20.94 2.95 -8.32
N ARG A 223 21.41 3.38 -9.49
CA ARG A 223 20.60 3.49 -10.72
C ARG A 223 19.41 4.48 -10.65
N ALA A 224 19.26 5.21 -9.55
CA ALA A 224 18.24 6.25 -9.38
C ALA A 224 18.79 7.62 -9.80
N ASN A 225 19.31 7.77 -11.03
CA ASN A 225 19.97 8.99 -11.46
C ASN A 225 18.97 10.01 -12.04
N ARG A 226 18.89 11.20 -11.43
CA ARG A 226 18.09 12.33 -11.94
C ARG A 226 18.73 13.05 -13.12
N GLY A 227 20.06 13.00 -13.27
CA GLY A 227 20.79 13.75 -14.27
C GLY A 227 20.75 13.13 -15.67
N GLU A 228 20.58 11.83 -15.75
CA GLU A 228 20.47 11.08 -17.01
C GLU A 228 19.00 10.72 -17.23
N ARG A 229 18.28 11.60 -17.87
CA ARG A 229 16.90 11.37 -18.28
C ARG A 229 16.83 10.49 -19.52
N ASP A 230 17.49 9.35 -19.49
CA ASP A 230 17.15 8.23 -20.32
C ASP A 230 15.73 7.81 -19.92
N TYR A 231 14.81 7.92 -20.84
CA TYR A 231 13.42 7.73 -20.55
C TYR A 231 13.03 6.26 -20.22
N LEU A 232 13.94 5.32 -20.35
CA LEU A 232 13.81 3.97 -19.80
C LEU A 232 14.15 3.91 -18.30
N ASN A 233 14.90 4.87 -17.79
CA ASN A 233 15.40 4.91 -16.40
C ASN A 233 15.01 6.17 -15.63
N ALA A 234 14.71 7.28 -16.28
CA ALA A 234 14.34 8.50 -15.61
C ALA A 234 12.94 8.42 -15.02
N LEU A 235 12.78 8.95 -13.83
CA LEU A 235 11.49 9.11 -13.16
C LEU A 235 10.76 7.78 -12.86
N LEU A 236 11.53 6.72 -12.64
CA LEU A 236 11.00 5.42 -12.25
C LEU A 236 10.88 5.26 -10.73
N TYR A 237 11.29 6.26 -9.99
CA TYR A 237 11.29 6.29 -8.53
C TYR A 237 10.44 7.45 -8.04
N GLY A 238 9.53 7.17 -7.12
CA GLY A 238 8.68 8.17 -6.46
C GLY A 238 8.31 7.72 -5.05
N ILE A 239 7.70 8.62 -4.28
CA ILE A 239 7.17 8.33 -2.95
C ILE A 239 5.68 8.65 -2.98
N HIS A 240 4.84 7.63 -3.00
CA HIS A 240 3.38 7.76 -3.13
C HIS A 240 2.62 7.46 -1.84
N SER A 241 3.20 6.65 -0.96
CA SER A 241 2.63 6.35 0.35
C SER A 241 3.15 7.33 1.39
N PRO A 242 2.37 7.61 2.44
CA PRO A 242 2.83 8.49 3.51
C PRO A 242 4.12 7.93 4.12
N PRO A 243 5.09 8.79 4.42
CA PRO A 243 6.17 8.40 5.31
C PRO A 243 5.61 8.09 6.71
N ILE A 244 6.40 7.44 7.53
CA ILE A 244 6.06 7.24 8.95
C ILE A 244 7.05 7.99 9.83
N VAL A 245 6.57 8.54 10.92
CA VAL A 245 7.42 9.09 11.96
C VAL A 245 7.44 8.12 13.14
N VAL A 246 8.65 7.63 13.48
CA VAL A 246 8.90 6.82 14.66
C VAL A 246 9.96 7.52 15.49
N ARG A 247 9.62 7.98 16.68
CA ARG A 247 10.43 8.90 17.50
C ARG A 247 10.84 10.14 16.67
N ASP A 248 12.15 10.38 16.53
CA ASP A 248 12.70 11.53 15.80
C ASP A 248 13.24 11.12 14.40
N ARG A 249 12.68 10.09 13.79
CA ARG A 249 13.00 9.65 12.42
C ARG A 249 11.79 9.70 11.53
N VAL A 250 11.89 10.37 10.38
CA VAL A 250 10.94 10.25 9.28
C VAL A 250 11.47 9.21 8.29
N ILE A 251 10.65 8.18 8.04
CA ILE A 251 11.06 6.98 7.29
C ILE A 251 10.10 6.80 6.13
N HIS A 252 10.65 6.50 4.95
CA HIS A 252 9.81 6.24 3.77
C HIS A 252 10.32 5.05 2.96
N GLY A 253 9.38 4.37 2.32
CA GLY A 253 9.64 3.45 1.23
C GLY A 253 9.63 4.17 -0.11
N SER A 254 9.47 3.42 -1.19
CA SER A 254 9.47 3.98 -2.54
C SER A 254 8.46 3.28 -3.43
N HIS A 255 8.03 3.97 -4.46
CA HIS A 255 7.34 3.40 -5.61
C HIS A 255 8.29 3.33 -6.79
N ILE A 256 8.52 2.14 -7.32
CA ILE A 256 9.40 1.88 -8.46
C ILE A 256 8.56 1.27 -9.57
N ALA A 257 8.83 1.67 -10.81
CA ALA A 257 8.05 1.21 -11.95
C ALA A 257 8.17 -0.31 -12.15
N ASP A 258 7.01 -0.99 -12.25
CA ASP A 258 6.89 -2.40 -12.59
C ASP A 258 6.92 -2.65 -14.10
N ARG A 259 6.78 -3.92 -14.48
CA ARG A 259 6.63 -4.39 -15.88
C ARG A 259 7.73 -3.89 -16.79
N ARG A 260 8.96 -3.87 -16.26
CA ARG A 260 10.13 -3.47 -17.01
C ARG A 260 10.43 -4.47 -18.13
N ILE A 261 10.98 -3.96 -19.21
CA ILE A 261 11.59 -4.76 -20.29
C ILE A 261 13.11 -4.93 -20.08
N THR A 262 13.66 -4.26 -19.05
CA THR A 262 15.07 -4.34 -18.67
C THR A 262 15.19 -5.05 -17.32
N LYS A 263 16.21 -5.89 -17.16
CA LYS A 263 16.55 -6.53 -15.88
C LYS A 263 17.22 -5.56 -14.91
N GLU A 264 17.82 -4.50 -15.44
CA GLU A 264 18.37 -3.40 -14.65
C GLU A 264 17.25 -2.52 -14.14
N SER A 265 17.14 -2.38 -12.82
CA SER A 265 16.14 -1.54 -12.19
C SER A 265 16.69 -0.91 -10.90
N ILE A 266 15.97 0.05 -10.35
CA ILE A 266 16.31 0.77 -9.12
C ILE A 266 15.98 -0.13 -7.91
N PRO A 267 16.89 -0.33 -6.94
CA PRO A 267 16.57 -1.06 -5.71
C PRO A 267 15.64 -0.23 -4.81
N GLY A 268 14.71 -0.92 -4.17
CA GLY A 268 13.67 -0.31 -3.35
C GLY A 268 14.08 0.00 -1.92
N TRP A 269 15.25 0.52 -1.68
CA TRP A 269 15.77 0.82 -0.35
C TRP A 269 14.79 1.66 0.46
N VAL A 270 14.68 1.35 1.76
CA VAL A 270 13.93 2.16 2.73
C VAL A 270 14.90 3.10 3.40
N ARG A 271 14.52 4.37 3.54
CA ARG A 271 15.41 5.45 3.97
C ARG A 271 14.84 6.20 5.17
N ALA A 272 15.72 6.59 6.07
CA ALA A 272 15.38 7.38 7.24
C ALA A 272 16.16 8.70 7.30
N TRP A 273 15.50 9.71 7.82
CA TRP A 273 16.02 11.07 7.94
C TRP A 273 15.68 11.63 9.33
N ASP A 274 16.53 12.50 9.85
CA ASP A 274 16.22 13.26 11.05
C ASP A 274 15.05 14.21 10.79
N VAL A 275 14.02 14.21 11.66
CA VAL A 275 12.78 15.00 11.46
C VAL A 275 13.00 16.51 11.50
N ARG A 276 14.07 17.00 12.16
CA ARG A 276 14.36 18.43 12.28
C ARG A 276 15.22 18.94 11.13
N THR A 277 16.30 18.21 10.85
CA THR A 277 17.35 18.71 9.93
C THR A 277 17.23 18.15 8.52
N GLY A 278 16.53 17.03 8.33
CA GLY A 278 16.56 16.30 7.05
C GLY A 278 17.94 15.69 6.76
N GLU A 279 18.82 15.55 7.77
CA GLU A 279 20.03 14.78 7.62
C GLU A 279 19.71 13.29 7.42
N HIS A 280 20.40 12.69 6.46
CA HIS A 280 20.25 11.26 6.20
C HIS A 280 20.76 10.45 7.41
N SER A 281 19.90 9.54 7.91
CA SER A 281 20.23 8.73 9.08
C SER A 281 20.75 7.35 8.69
N TRP A 282 20.01 6.63 7.86
CA TRP A 282 20.37 5.29 7.37
C TRP A 282 19.57 4.87 6.13
N ASP A 283 20.12 3.89 5.41
CA ASP A 283 19.44 3.13 4.36
C ASP A 283 19.30 1.67 4.79
N PHE A 284 18.12 1.09 4.62
CA PHE A 284 17.94 -0.36 4.66
C PHE A 284 17.91 -0.91 3.24
N HIS A 285 18.90 -1.73 2.91
CA HIS A 285 19.04 -2.32 1.59
C HIS A 285 18.12 -3.52 1.44
N THR A 286 16.97 -3.34 0.80
CA THR A 286 16.03 -4.43 0.46
C THR A 286 16.57 -5.34 -0.64
N ILE A 287 17.52 -4.87 -1.42
CA ILE A 287 18.38 -5.62 -2.33
C ILE A 287 19.81 -5.31 -1.94
N PRO A 288 20.67 -6.33 -1.74
CA PRO A 288 22.06 -6.12 -1.35
C PRO A 288 22.81 -5.20 -2.32
N ASN A 289 23.77 -4.42 -1.78
CA ASN A 289 24.65 -3.55 -2.54
C ASN A 289 26.09 -4.08 -2.61
N SER A 290 26.40 -5.12 -1.84
CA SER A 290 27.67 -5.84 -1.87
C SER A 290 27.50 -7.33 -1.57
N SER A 291 28.51 -8.13 -1.92
CA SER A 291 28.52 -9.58 -1.63
C SER A 291 28.62 -9.91 -0.15
N ASP A 292 29.01 -8.96 0.68
CA ASP A 292 29.21 -9.15 2.12
C ASP A 292 27.93 -8.86 2.92
N GLU A 293 26.92 -8.29 2.28
CA GLU A 293 25.63 -8.02 2.91
C GLU A 293 24.83 -9.30 3.11
N TYR A 294 24.07 -9.32 4.19
CA TYR A 294 23.20 -10.44 4.51
C TYR A 294 22.16 -10.67 3.41
N GLY A 295 22.01 -11.91 2.97
CA GLY A 295 21.09 -12.30 1.90
C GLY A 295 21.66 -12.19 0.49
N ALA A 296 22.88 -11.66 0.29
CA ALA A 296 23.50 -11.58 -1.03
C ALA A 296 23.70 -12.97 -1.67
N ASP A 297 23.89 -13.99 -0.86
CA ASP A 297 24.01 -15.39 -1.27
C ASP A 297 22.71 -16.03 -1.79
N THR A 298 21.56 -15.38 -1.52
CA THR A 298 20.26 -15.81 -2.07
C THR A 298 20.02 -15.32 -3.51
N TRP A 299 20.95 -14.56 -4.09
CA TRP A 299 20.92 -14.02 -5.44
C TRP A 299 21.97 -14.69 -6.31
N ALA A 300 21.58 -15.75 -7.01
CA ALA A 300 22.51 -16.47 -7.88
C ALA A 300 23.14 -15.56 -8.93
N ASN A 301 24.41 -15.82 -9.27
CA ASN A 301 25.18 -15.06 -10.24
C ASN A 301 25.30 -13.55 -9.91
N GLU A 302 25.25 -13.21 -8.63
CA GLU A 302 25.29 -11.82 -8.16
C GLU A 302 24.21 -10.93 -8.82
N SER A 303 23.04 -11.50 -9.10
CA SER A 303 21.95 -10.79 -9.79
C SER A 303 21.44 -9.56 -9.02
N TRP A 304 21.74 -9.44 -7.73
CA TRP A 304 21.52 -8.24 -6.93
C TRP A 304 22.18 -6.98 -7.52
N ARG A 305 23.28 -7.13 -8.32
CA ARG A 305 24.00 -6.01 -8.93
C ARG A 305 23.15 -5.20 -9.89
N TYR A 306 22.14 -5.80 -10.49
CA TYR A 306 21.29 -5.16 -11.49
C TYR A 306 19.80 -5.21 -11.17
N SER A 307 19.34 -6.14 -10.33
CA SER A 307 17.94 -6.26 -9.95
C SER A 307 17.46 -5.02 -9.19
N GLY A 308 16.18 -4.75 -9.25
CA GLY A 308 15.53 -3.62 -8.59
C GLY A 308 14.20 -4.01 -7.97
N ASN A 309 13.38 -3.03 -7.63
CA ASN A 309 12.15 -3.17 -6.84
C ASN A 309 12.42 -3.79 -5.46
N ALA A 310 11.71 -4.79 -4.99
CA ALA A 310 11.67 -5.22 -3.57
C ALA A 310 11.43 -4.03 -2.62
N ASN A 311 10.66 -3.07 -3.10
CA ASN A 311 10.39 -1.79 -2.45
C ASN A 311 9.20 -1.89 -1.50
N VAL A 312 9.14 -0.98 -0.53
CA VAL A 312 7.94 -0.75 0.28
C VAL A 312 7.13 0.35 -0.39
N TRP A 313 6.13 -0.04 -1.17
CA TRP A 313 5.25 0.89 -1.88
C TRP A 313 3.93 1.14 -1.15
N SER A 314 3.62 0.32 -0.15
CA SER A 314 2.50 0.51 0.77
C SER A 314 2.93 1.29 2.01
N MET A 315 2.12 1.29 3.06
CA MET A 315 2.43 2.00 4.29
C MET A 315 3.29 1.14 5.22
N LEU A 316 4.17 1.80 5.94
CA LEU A 316 5.01 1.26 7.00
C LEU A 316 4.21 1.19 8.32
N ALA A 317 4.58 0.31 9.24
CA ALA A 317 4.13 0.37 10.63
C ALA A 317 5.30 0.65 11.58
N GLY A 318 5.03 1.22 12.73
CA GLY A 318 6.05 1.55 13.74
C GLY A 318 5.62 1.23 15.15
N ASP A 319 6.60 1.02 16.01
CA ASP A 319 6.45 0.83 17.46
C ASP A 319 7.42 1.74 18.21
N ASN A 320 6.89 2.82 18.79
CA ASN A 320 7.70 3.79 19.55
C ASN A 320 8.30 3.19 20.83
N GLU A 321 7.63 2.19 21.44
CA GLU A 321 8.13 1.54 22.66
C GLU A 321 9.37 0.69 22.33
N LEU A 322 9.26 -0.17 21.32
CA LEU A 322 10.35 -1.03 20.87
C LEU A 322 11.43 -0.27 20.08
N GLY A 323 11.08 0.85 19.46
CA GLY A 323 11.96 1.55 18.52
C GLY A 323 12.14 0.79 17.22
N TYR A 324 11.08 0.15 16.74
CA TYR A 324 11.09 -0.60 15.48
C TYR A 324 10.20 0.05 14.43
N VAL A 325 10.64 -0.05 13.17
CA VAL A 325 9.80 0.14 11.99
C VAL A 325 9.68 -1.19 11.24
N TYR A 326 8.47 -1.49 10.75
CA TYR A 326 8.16 -2.73 10.05
C TYR A 326 7.96 -2.45 8.57
N LEU A 327 8.72 -3.17 7.73
CA LEU A 327 8.84 -2.95 6.30
C LEU A 327 8.17 -4.12 5.54
N PRO A 328 6.98 -3.94 4.95
CA PRO A 328 6.35 -4.94 4.08
C PRO A 328 6.83 -4.75 2.65
N THR A 329 7.80 -5.54 2.19
CA THR A 329 8.38 -5.39 0.85
C THR A 329 7.55 -6.07 -0.24
N GLY A 330 7.74 -5.58 -1.46
CA GLY A 330 7.15 -6.16 -2.67
C GLY A 330 8.10 -7.08 -3.43
N THR A 331 7.63 -7.53 -4.58
CA THR A 331 8.35 -8.39 -5.52
C THR A 331 9.53 -7.65 -6.14
N THR A 332 10.61 -8.38 -6.46
CA THR A 332 11.74 -7.81 -7.21
C THR A 332 11.48 -7.85 -8.72
N THR A 333 12.18 -7.02 -9.50
CA THR A 333 12.13 -6.98 -10.97
C THR A 333 12.62 -8.29 -11.58
N ASN A 334 11.95 -8.94 -12.47
CA ASN A 334 10.61 -8.73 -12.99
C ASN A 334 9.59 -9.56 -12.18
N ASP A 335 8.37 -9.04 -12.04
CA ASP A 335 7.32 -9.64 -11.19
C ASP A 335 6.91 -11.06 -11.58
N TYR A 336 7.16 -11.49 -12.84
CA TYR A 336 6.60 -12.74 -13.39
C TYR A 336 7.64 -13.64 -14.07
N TYR A 337 8.89 -13.18 -14.20
CA TYR A 337 9.98 -13.93 -14.82
C TYR A 337 11.26 -13.77 -14.01
N GLY A 338 11.75 -14.86 -13.43
CA GLY A 338 12.85 -14.87 -12.48
C GLY A 338 14.16 -15.46 -13.00
N ALA A 339 14.22 -15.94 -14.25
CA ALA A 339 15.43 -16.61 -14.76
C ALA A 339 16.68 -15.70 -14.78
N ASP A 340 16.50 -14.38 -14.79
CA ASP A 340 17.61 -13.42 -14.67
C ASP A 340 18.05 -13.20 -13.19
N ARG A 341 17.33 -13.75 -12.19
CA ARG A 341 17.56 -13.55 -10.76
C ARG A 341 17.31 -14.83 -9.93
N LEU A 342 17.85 -15.94 -10.35
CA LEU A 342 17.67 -17.23 -9.66
C LEU A 342 18.06 -17.14 -8.18
N GLY A 343 17.45 -18.00 -7.35
CA GLY A 343 17.58 -18.00 -5.90
C GLY A 343 16.38 -17.35 -5.22
N ASP A 344 16.35 -17.35 -3.88
CA ASP A 344 15.19 -16.90 -3.09
C ASP A 344 14.97 -15.39 -3.12
N ASN A 345 16.00 -14.60 -3.47
CA ASN A 345 15.97 -13.14 -3.63
C ASN A 345 15.57 -12.38 -2.37
N LEU A 346 16.22 -12.65 -1.25
CA LEU A 346 15.98 -11.93 0.01
C LEU A 346 16.44 -10.45 -0.16
N TYR A 347 15.65 -9.45 0.20
CA TYR A 347 14.40 -9.34 0.95
C TYR A 347 13.16 -9.04 0.07
N SER A 348 13.01 -9.71 -1.04
CA SER A 348 11.76 -9.64 -1.80
C SER A 348 10.61 -10.26 -0.99
N GLU A 349 9.41 -9.67 -1.05
CA GLU A 349 8.18 -10.21 -0.46
C GLU A 349 8.36 -10.62 1.02
N THR A 350 8.98 -9.73 1.79
CA THR A 350 9.47 -9.96 3.16
C THR A 350 8.87 -8.95 4.12
N LEU A 351 8.47 -9.39 5.32
CA LEU A 351 8.22 -8.52 6.45
C LEU A 351 9.51 -8.38 7.28
N ILE A 352 9.96 -7.17 7.52
CA ILE A 352 11.25 -6.90 8.17
C ILE A 352 11.02 -5.94 9.32
N ALA A 353 11.54 -6.26 10.51
CA ALA A 353 11.65 -5.31 11.61
C ALA A 353 13.06 -4.69 11.60
N VAL A 354 13.10 -3.37 11.61
CA VAL A 354 14.34 -2.59 11.60
C VAL A 354 14.39 -1.69 12.82
N ASP A 355 15.52 -1.69 13.52
CA ASP A 355 15.81 -0.78 14.61
C ASP A 355 15.98 0.65 14.05
N ILE A 356 15.22 1.60 14.56
CA ILE A 356 15.13 2.95 13.99
C ILE A 356 16.36 3.81 14.24
N GLU A 357 17.15 3.50 15.26
CA GLU A 357 18.37 4.27 15.56
C GLU A 357 19.54 3.84 14.68
N THR A 358 19.61 2.55 14.37
CA THR A 358 20.75 1.96 13.65
C THR A 358 20.48 1.61 12.20
N GLY A 359 19.21 1.50 11.80
CA GLY A 359 18.84 0.97 10.48
C GLY A 359 19.12 -0.52 10.31
N GLN A 360 19.45 -1.24 11.39
CA GLN A 360 19.78 -2.66 11.32
C GLN A 360 18.52 -3.53 11.49
N ARG A 361 18.52 -4.65 10.79
CA ARG A 361 17.46 -5.65 10.91
C ARG A 361 17.47 -6.30 12.29
N ALA A 362 16.33 -6.24 13.00
CA ALA A 362 16.10 -7.01 14.20
C ALA A 362 15.69 -8.45 13.84
N TRP A 363 14.70 -8.60 12.95
CA TRP A 363 14.24 -9.88 12.42
C TRP A 363 13.57 -9.71 11.06
N HIS A 364 13.30 -10.80 10.36
CA HIS A 364 12.54 -10.80 9.11
C HIS A 364 11.85 -12.14 8.87
N PHE A 365 10.86 -12.12 7.98
CA PHE A 365 10.20 -13.31 7.45
C PHE A 365 9.90 -13.11 5.97
N GLN A 366 10.45 -13.98 5.10
CA GLN A 366 10.16 -13.99 3.67
C GLN A 366 8.94 -14.86 3.38
N ALA A 367 7.90 -14.28 2.78
CA ALA A 367 6.62 -14.95 2.51
C ALA A 367 6.56 -15.62 1.14
N VAL A 368 7.47 -15.28 0.23
CA VAL A 368 7.56 -15.89 -1.09
C VAL A 368 9.02 -16.05 -1.48
N HIS A 369 9.43 -17.28 -1.72
CA HIS A 369 10.73 -17.61 -2.27
C HIS A 369 10.68 -17.51 -3.79
N HIS A 370 11.65 -16.83 -4.41
CA HIS A 370 11.73 -16.67 -5.86
C HIS A 370 10.40 -16.22 -6.47
N GLY A 371 9.90 -15.07 -6.06
CA GLY A 371 8.56 -14.56 -6.44
C GLY A 371 8.37 -14.45 -7.95
N LEU A 372 7.28 -15.03 -8.48
CA LEU A 372 6.91 -15.02 -9.91
C LEU A 372 5.46 -14.60 -10.12
N TRP A 373 4.80 -14.04 -9.09
CA TRP A 373 3.35 -13.82 -9.09
C TRP A 373 2.96 -12.39 -8.72
N ASP A 374 3.94 -11.52 -8.44
CA ASP A 374 3.68 -10.17 -7.89
C ASP A 374 2.89 -10.27 -6.57
N TYR A 375 3.32 -11.20 -5.68
CA TYR A 375 2.66 -11.48 -4.41
C TYR A 375 3.26 -10.70 -3.23
N ASP A 376 3.34 -9.39 -3.42
CA ASP A 376 3.81 -8.45 -2.40
C ASP A 376 3.11 -8.60 -1.05
N PHE A 377 3.72 -8.02 -0.03
CA PHE A 377 3.00 -7.54 1.13
C PHE A 377 2.41 -6.14 0.83
N PRO A 378 1.13 -6.07 0.41
CA PRO A 378 0.59 -4.84 -0.15
C PRO A 378 0.05 -3.88 0.89
N THR A 379 -0.06 -4.31 2.17
CA THR A 379 -0.85 -3.65 3.19
C THR A 379 0.02 -3.09 4.31
N HIS A 380 -0.50 -2.08 5.00
CA HIS A 380 -0.01 -1.67 6.29
C HIS A 380 0.03 -2.88 7.24
N PRO A 381 1.17 -3.21 7.87
CA PRO A 381 1.18 -4.19 8.96
C PRO A 381 0.29 -3.70 10.12
N ASN A 382 -0.42 -4.61 10.79
CA ASN A 382 -1.29 -4.26 11.89
C ASN A 382 -0.68 -4.74 13.23
N LEU A 383 -0.43 -3.82 14.15
CA LEU A 383 0.06 -4.11 15.49
C LEU A 383 -1.09 -4.26 16.46
N LEU A 384 -1.07 -5.33 17.24
CA LEU A 384 -2.08 -5.63 18.25
C LEU A 384 -1.47 -6.45 19.39
N ASP A 385 -2.09 -6.38 20.56
CA ASP A 385 -1.74 -7.24 21.69
C ASP A 385 -2.81 -8.32 21.80
N ILE A 386 -2.39 -9.59 21.85
CA ILE A 386 -3.27 -10.76 21.85
C ILE A 386 -2.87 -11.73 22.96
N THR A 387 -3.82 -12.55 23.38
CA THR A 387 -3.55 -13.64 24.33
C THR A 387 -3.80 -15.00 23.66
N VAL A 388 -2.74 -15.74 23.36
CA VAL A 388 -2.83 -17.06 22.72
C VAL A 388 -2.33 -18.11 23.69
N ASP A 389 -3.17 -19.14 23.98
CA ASP A 389 -2.85 -20.22 24.93
C ASP A 389 -2.39 -19.71 26.31
N GLY A 390 -2.98 -18.59 26.77
CA GLY A 390 -2.67 -17.96 28.07
C GLY A 390 -1.35 -17.16 28.09
N ARG A 391 -0.75 -16.91 26.93
CA ARG A 391 0.43 -16.05 26.79
C ARG A 391 0.03 -14.71 26.16
N ASP A 392 0.37 -13.62 26.78
CA ASP A 392 0.23 -12.28 26.21
C ASP A 392 1.37 -12.06 25.21
N ILE A 393 1.02 -11.67 23.98
CA ILE A 393 1.95 -11.49 22.86
C ILE A 393 1.74 -10.09 22.27
N LYS A 394 2.81 -9.33 22.19
CA LYS A 394 2.85 -8.12 21.34
C LYS A 394 2.93 -8.59 19.91
N ALA A 395 1.79 -8.72 19.22
CA ALA A 395 1.73 -9.30 17.89
C ALA A 395 1.81 -8.25 16.78
N ILE A 396 2.24 -8.70 15.62
CA ILE A 396 2.11 -8.03 14.33
C ILE A 396 1.46 -9.00 13.34
N THR A 397 0.45 -8.52 12.63
CA THR A 397 -0.18 -9.29 11.54
C THR A 397 0.09 -8.62 10.21
N GLN A 398 0.40 -9.44 9.21
CA GLN A 398 0.63 -9.01 7.83
C GLN A 398 -0.32 -9.73 6.89
N VAL A 399 -1.24 -8.96 6.32
CA VAL A 399 -2.14 -9.43 5.26
C VAL A 399 -1.38 -9.43 3.93
N SER A 400 -1.54 -10.49 3.15
CA SER A 400 -0.78 -10.71 1.91
C SER A 400 -1.67 -10.77 0.66
N LYS A 401 -1.08 -10.55 -0.52
CA LYS A 401 -1.75 -10.71 -1.81
C LYS A 401 -2.24 -12.14 -2.05
N GLN A 402 -1.54 -13.14 -1.49
CA GLN A 402 -1.89 -14.57 -1.62
C GLN A 402 -3.17 -14.97 -0.87
N GLY A 403 -3.67 -14.10 0.01
CA GLY A 403 -4.83 -14.40 0.85
C GLY A 403 -4.47 -15.03 2.20
N PHE A 404 -3.24 -14.89 2.66
CA PHE A 404 -2.78 -15.29 3.98
C PHE A 404 -2.69 -14.13 4.95
N VAL A 405 -2.84 -14.42 6.24
CA VAL A 405 -2.45 -13.56 7.36
C VAL A 405 -1.28 -14.22 8.07
N TYR A 406 -0.12 -13.59 8.00
CA TYR A 406 1.05 -14.01 8.77
C TYR A 406 1.08 -13.26 10.09
N THR A 407 1.31 -13.96 11.21
CA THR A 407 1.25 -13.37 12.55
C THR A 407 2.49 -13.75 13.34
N PHE A 408 3.16 -12.72 13.88
CA PHE A 408 4.41 -12.87 14.62
C PHE A 408 4.36 -12.14 15.95
N ASP A 409 5.14 -12.60 16.92
CA ASP A 409 5.57 -11.77 18.03
C ASP A 409 6.43 -10.65 17.45
N ARG A 410 5.98 -9.38 17.59
CA ARG A 410 6.64 -8.24 16.96
C ARG A 410 7.99 -7.86 17.58
N VAL A 411 8.28 -8.41 18.76
CA VAL A 411 9.57 -8.22 19.45
C VAL A 411 10.64 -9.14 18.88
N THR A 412 10.28 -10.42 18.67
CA THR A 412 11.24 -11.50 18.35
C THR A 412 11.19 -11.96 16.90
N GLY A 413 10.07 -11.76 16.22
CA GLY A 413 9.80 -12.31 14.88
C GLY A 413 9.38 -13.77 14.89
N GLU A 414 9.20 -14.38 16.06
CA GLU A 414 8.70 -15.75 16.15
C GLU A 414 7.25 -15.84 15.70
N PRO A 415 6.89 -16.79 14.82
CA PRO A 415 5.52 -16.94 14.37
C PRO A 415 4.60 -17.37 15.53
N VAL A 416 3.45 -16.74 15.66
CA VAL A 416 2.45 -17.07 16.69
C VAL A 416 1.89 -18.47 16.47
N TRP A 417 1.61 -18.82 15.23
CA TRP A 417 1.22 -20.16 14.80
C TRP A 417 2.24 -20.71 13.82
N PRO A 418 2.45 -22.03 13.76
CA PRO A 418 3.43 -22.62 12.84
C PRO A 418 3.21 -22.20 11.40
N ILE A 419 4.31 -21.91 10.71
CA ILE A 419 4.37 -21.70 9.27
C ILE A 419 5.13 -22.87 8.67
N GLU A 420 4.55 -23.55 7.69
CA GLU A 420 5.07 -24.78 7.11
C GLU A 420 5.59 -24.55 5.69
N GLU A 421 6.80 -24.97 5.41
CA GLU A 421 7.31 -25.09 4.05
C GLU A 421 6.61 -26.23 3.33
N ARG A 422 5.79 -25.91 2.32
CA ARG A 422 5.03 -26.90 1.55
C ARG A 422 5.49 -26.93 0.10
N PRO A 423 5.59 -28.14 -0.52
CA PRO A 423 5.90 -28.26 -1.94
C PRO A 423 4.88 -27.54 -2.80
N VAL A 424 5.36 -26.86 -3.85
CA VAL A 424 4.56 -26.11 -4.83
C VAL A 424 4.87 -26.56 -6.26
N PRO A 425 3.99 -26.30 -7.26
CA PRO A 425 4.25 -26.65 -8.65
C PRO A 425 5.53 -25.99 -9.18
N GLN A 426 6.34 -26.78 -9.90
CA GLN A 426 7.59 -26.34 -10.50
C GLN A 426 7.57 -26.38 -12.02
N GLU A 427 6.54 -27.02 -12.60
CA GLU A 427 6.44 -27.16 -14.05
C GLU A 427 6.11 -25.83 -14.71
N THR A 428 6.99 -25.40 -15.61
CA THR A 428 6.82 -24.21 -16.45
C THR A 428 7.45 -24.45 -17.82
N ASN A 429 6.91 -23.81 -18.86
CA ASN A 429 7.52 -23.79 -20.18
C ASN A 429 8.41 -22.56 -20.43
N MET A 430 8.77 -21.84 -19.35
CA MET A 430 9.63 -20.67 -19.43
C MET A 430 11.09 -21.07 -19.49
N PRO A 431 11.82 -20.68 -20.55
CA PRO A 431 13.24 -21.01 -20.65
C PRO A 431 14.07 -20.38 -19.53
N GLY A 432 14.89 -21.22 -18.88
CA GLY A 432 15.81 -20.79 -17.82
C GLY A 432 15.18 -20.56 -16.44
N GLU A 433 13.85 -20.62 -16.32
CA GLU A 433 13.15 -20.44 -15.06
C GLU A 433 13.32 -21.67 -14.15
N VAL A 434 13.55 -21.42 -12.87
CA VAL A 434 13.65 -22.46 -11.83
C VAL A 434 12.83 -22.02 -10.62
N PRO A 435 11.52 -22.33 -10.60
CA PRO A 435 10.66 -21.99 -9.47
C PRO A 435 11.14 -22.60 -8.16
N ALA A 436 10.89 -21.93 -7.03
CA ALA A 436 11.20 -22.48 -5.71
C ALA A 436 10.47 -23.80 -5.46
N ALA A 437 11.15 -24.73 -4.79
CA ALA A 437 10.59 -26.07 -4.53
C ALA A 437 9.45 -26.05 -3.50
N THR A 438 9.54 -25.13 -2.53
CA THR A 438 8.57 -24.96 -1.44
C THR A 438 8.22 -23.48 -1.28
N GLN A 439 7.11 -23.25 -0.59
CA GLN A 439 6.68 -21.92 -0.16
C GLN A 439 6.14 -21.99 1.27
N PRO A 440 6.19 -20.90 2.06
CA PRO A 440 5.72 -20.85 3.42
C PRO A 440 4.19 -20.69 3.50
N PHE A 441 3.52 -21.62 4.18
CA PHE A 441 2.09 -21.63 4.42
C PHE A 441 1.79 -21.47 5.92
N PRO A 442 1.12 -20.39 6.37
CA PRO A 442 0.68 -20.32 7.76
C PRO A 442 -0.39 -21.36 8.04
N THR A 443 -0.32 -22.01 9.21
CA THR A 443 -1.33 -22.98 9.63
C THR A 443 -2.57 -22.32 10.18
N ARG A 444 -2.45 -21.09 10.72
CA ARG A 444 -3.53 -20.22 11.21
C ARG A 444 -3.17 -18.75 10.98
N PRO A 445 -4.18 -17.89 10.76
CA PRO A 445 -5.55 -18.21 10.33
C PRO A 445 -5.57 -19.00 9.01
N ALA A 446 -6.70 -19.66 8.70
CA ALA A 446 -6.92 -20.21 7.37
C ALA A 446 -6.89 -19.07 6.31
N PRO A 447 -6.61 -19.36 5.02
CA PRO A 447 -6.62 -18.33 3.98
C PRO A 447 -7.93 -17.54 3.95
N PHE A 448 -7.85 -16.20 3.93
CA PHE A 448 -9.05 -15.36 4.01
C PHE A 448 -9.75 -15.19 2.66
N ASP A 449 -9.17 -15.70 1.58
CA ASP A 449 -9.84 -15.80 0.28
C ASP A 449 -9.40 -17.05 -0.49
N TYR A 450 -10.02 -17.29 -1.64
CA TYR A 450 -9.78 -18.43 -2.47
C TYR A 450 -8.40 -18.37 -3.14
N GLN A 451 -7.77 -19.55 -3.25
CA GLN A 451 -6.42 -19.71 -3.78
C GLN A 451 -6.40 -20.80 -4.87
N GLY A 452 -5.69 -20.51 -5.99
CA GLY A 452 -5.64 -21.39 -7.14
C GLY A 452 -6.97 -21.46 -7.91
N VAL A 453 -6.99 -22.14 -9.05
CA VAL A 453 -8.18 -22.32 -9.89
C VAL A 453 -8.25 -23.76 -10.37
N THR A 454 -9.40 -24.38 -10.14
CA THR A 454 -9.76 -25.68 -10.68
C THR A 454 -11.06 -25.56 -11.49
N ILE A 455 -11.40 -26.64 -12.19
CA ILE A 455 -12.70 -26.71 -12.90
C ILE A 455 -13.88 -26.58 -11.91
N ASP A 456 -13.72 -26.98 -10.66
CA ASP A 456 -14.78 -26.88 -9.64
C ASP A 456 -15.01 -25.49 -9.10
N ASP A 457 -14.10 -24.56 -9.33
CA ASP A 457 -14.23 -23.15 -8.96
C ASP A 457 -15.04 -22.32 -9.98
N LEU A 458 -15.30 -22.87 -11.17
CA LEU A 458 -15.99 -22.18 -12.25
C LEU A 458 -17.47 -21.99 -11.97
N ALA A 459 -18.03 -20.89 -12.47
CA ALA A 459 -19.43 -20.53 -12.30
C ALA A 459 -20.39 -21.65 -12.74
N ASP A 460 -21.36 -21.97 -11.90
CA ASP A 460 -22.29 -23.09 -12.07
C ASP A 460 -23.75 -22.73 -11.72
N PHE A 461 -24.13 -21.47 -11.93
CA PHE A 461 -25.50 -20.98 -11.69
C PHE A 461 -26.56 -21.81 -12.43
N THR A 462 -26.23 -22.28 -13.64
CA THR A 462 -27.01 -23.25 -14.41
C THR A 462 -26.06 -24.20 -15.16
N PRO A 463 -26.52 -25.39 -15.58
CA PRO A 463 -25.71 -26.31 -16.41
C PRO A 463 -25.12 -25.64 -17.66
N GLU A 464 -25.87 -24.74 -18.31
CA GLU A 464 -25.42 -24.02 -19.52
C GLU A 464 -24.30 -23.01 -19.17
N ILE A 465 -24.42 -22.30 -18.03
CA ILE A 465 -23.38 -21.36 -17.60
C ILE A 465 -22.12 -22.13 -17.19
N ARG A 466 -22.28 -23.28 -16.53
CA ARG A 466 -21.17 -24.17 -16.20
C ARG A 466 -20.41 -24.61 -17.45
N GLN A 467 -21.12 -25.02 -18.49
CA GLN A 467 -20.50 -25.43 -19.75
C GLN A 467 -19.74 -24.28 -20.41
N LEU A 468 -20.33 -23.08 -20.46
CA LEU A 468 -19.69 -21.88 -20.98
C LEU A 468 -18.42 -21.51 -20.20
N ALA A 469 -18.43 -21.68 -18.88
CA ALA A 469 -17.27 -21.40 -18.05
C ALA A 469 -16.13 -22.40 -18.29
N ILE A 470 -16.44 -23.68 -18.50
CA ILE A 470 -15.48 -24.72 -18.88
C ILE A 470 -14.87 -24.42 -20.25
N GLU A 471 -15.70 -24.07 -21.25
CA GLU A 471 -15.24 -23.68 -22.58
C GLU A 471 -14.38 -22.40 -22.55
N ALA A 472 -14.69 -21.45 -21.66
CA ALA A 472 -13.95 -20.20 -21.52
C ALA A 472 -12.51 -20.41 -21.04
N VAL A 473 -12.24 -21.44 -20.24
CA VAL A 473 -10.90 -21.76 -19.71
C VAL A 473 -10.13 -22.77 -20.58
N ASP A 474 -10.72 -23.24 -21.66
CA ASP A 474 -10.06 -24.18 -22.56
C ASP A 474 -8.76 -23.61 -23.13
N GLY A 475 -7.71 -24.41 -23.06
CA GLY A 475 -6.36 -24.04 -23.49
C GLY A 475 -5.61 -23.13 -22.51
N PHE A 476 -6.15 -22.80 -21.32
CA PHE A 476 -5.38 -22.13 -20.26
C PHE A 476 -4.80 -23.15 -19.25
N THR A 477 -3.66 -22.82 -18.67
CA THR A 477 -3.13 -23.54 -17.54
C THR A 477 -3.86 -23.13 -16.27
N LEU A 478 -4.51 -24.10 -15.61
CA LEU A 478 -5.10 -23.96 -14.27
C LEU A 478 -4.18 -24.64 -13.25
N GLY A 479 -4.25 -24.22 -11.98
CA GLY A 479 -3.44 -24.84 -10.94
C GLY A 479 -3.72 -24.28 -9.55
N PRO A 480 -3.08 -24.86 -8.53
CA PRO A 480 -3.15 -24.37 -7.16
C PRO A 480 -2.43 -23.01 -7.03
N LEU A 481 -2.45 -22.45 -5.81
CA LEU A 481 -1.61 -21.31 -5.47
C LEU A 481 -0.14 -21.60 -5.83
N PHE A 482 0.57 -20.60 -6.33
CA PHE A 482 1.95 -20.70 -6.82
C PHE A 482 2.15 -21.54 -8.10
N GLN A 483 1.09 -21.76 -8.91
CA GLN A 483 1.27 -22.28 -10.27
C GLN A 483 2.12 -21.29 -11.07
N PRO A 484 3.30 -21.68 -11.60
CA PRO A 484 4.17 -20.76 -12.32
C PRO A 484 3.52 -20.16 -13.58
N PRO A 485 3.84 -18.91 -13.92
CA PRO A 485 3.48 -18.32 -15.19
C PRO A 485 4.03 -19.12 -16.37
N THR A 486 3.32 -19.06 -17.51
CA THR A 486 3.68 -19.79 -18.73
C THR A 486 3.82 -18.86 -19.93
N ARG A 487 4.61 -19.29 -20.91
CA ARG A 487 4.65 -18.70 -22.24
C ARG A 487 3.48 -19.26 -23.06
N PRO A 488 2.65 -18.42 -23.65
CA PRO A 488 1.62 -18.88 -24.60
C PRO A 488 2.24 -19.61 -25.80
N VAL A 489 1.79 -20.82 -26.04
CA VAL A 489 2.21 -21.68 -27.16
C VAL A 489 0.97 -22.27 -27.81
N GLU A 490 0.85 -22.11 -29.12
CA GLU A 490 -0.28 -22.63 -29.90
C GLU A 490 -0.40 -24.16 -29.74
N GLY A 491 -1.60 -24.62 -29.40
CA GLY A 491 -1.88 -26.03 -29.16
C GLY A 491 -1.44 -26.56 -27.77
N GLU A 492 -0.79 -25.76 -26.94
CA GLU A 492 -0.36 -26.14 -25.58
C GLU A 492 -1.08 -25.31 -24.51
N THR A 493 -0.73 -24.00 -24.41
CA THR A 493 -1.32 -23.13 -23.40
C THR A 493 -1.43 -21.70 -23.91
N ARG A 494 -2.51 -21.00 -23.48
CA ARG A 494 -2.76 -19.58 -23.75
C ARG A 494 -2.23 -18.68 -22.61
N GLY A 495 -1.61 -19.24 -21.59
CA GLY A 495 -1.14 -18.60 -20.37
C GLY A 495 -1.72 -19.25 -19.13
N THR A 496 -1.26 -18.83 -17.96
CA THR A 496 -1.71 -19.34 -16.66
C THR A 496 -2.82 -18.47 -16.08
N ILE A 497 -3.93 -19.07 -15.69
CA ILE A 497 -4.98 -18.40 -14.91
C ILE A 497 -4.56 -18.43 -13.44
N MET A 498 -4.30 -17.26 -12.88
CA MET A 498 -3.80 -17.06 -11.54
C MET A 498 -4.91 -16.54 -10.61
N ARG A 499 -5.06 -17.14 -9.44
CA ARG A 499 -5.91 -16.70 -8.32
C ARG A 499 -5.18 -16.88 -6.99
N PRO A 500 -4.99 -15.82 -6.20
CA PRO A 500 -5.33 -14.41 -6.48
C PRO A 500 -4.61 -13.84 -7.69
N PRO A 501 -5.16 -12.75 -8.28
CA PRO A 501 -4.48 -12.02 -9.36
C PRO A 501 -3.28 -11.21 -8.82
N PRO A 502 -2.42 -10.62 -9.67
CA PRO A 502 -1.31 -9.77 -9.24
C PRO A 502 -1.69 -8.60 -8.32
N GLY A 503 -2.90 -8.07 -8.50
CA GLY A 503 -3.44 -7.04 -7.58
C GLY A 503 -3.80 -7.55 -6.19
N GLY A 504 -3.66 -8.87 -5.97
CA GLY A 504 -3.99 -9.53 -4.72
C GLY A 504 -5.48 -9.69 -4.46
N THR A 505 -5.81 -10.51 -3.46
CA THR A 505 -7.17 -10.57 -2.93
C THR A 505 -7.45 -9.44 -1.93
N ALA A 506 -6.43 -8.99 -1.19
CA ALA A 506 -6.45 -7.74 -0.42
C ALA A 506 -5.61 -6.66 -1.12
N GLY A 507 -6.11 -5.43 -1.16
CA GLY A 507 -5.42 -4.28 -1.74
C GLY A 507 -4.58 -3.52 -0.72
N TRP A 508 -3.91 -2.45 -1.17
CA TRP A 508 -3.01 -1.60 -0.38
C TRP A 508 -3.66 -0.99 0.87
N ALA A 509 -4.97 -0.78 0.84
CA ALA A 509 -5.70 -0.20 1.97
C ALA A 509 -5.83 -1.17 3.17
N GLY A 510 -5.65 -2.47 2.95
CA GLY A 510 -5.46 -3.48 4.00
C GLY A 510 -6.63 -3.70 4.94
N ALA A 511 -6.30 -4.27 6.09
CA ALA A 511 -7.23 -4.62 7.16
C ALA A 511 -7.36 -3.50 8.21
N ALA A 512 -8.28 -3.69 9.16
CA ALA A 512 -8.39 -2.92 10.40
C ALA A 512 -8.44 -3.86 11.60
N VAL A 513 -7.91 -3.41 12.74
CA VAL A 513 -7.85 -4.17 13.99
C VAL A 513 -8.62 -3.46 15.09
N ASP A 514 -9.48 -4.20 15.76
CA ASP A 514 -10.11 -3.76 17.00
C ASP A 514 -9.20 -4.11 18.19
N PRO A 515 -8.57 -3.12 18.82
CA PRO A 515 -7.65 -3.37 19.93
C PRO A 515 -8.33 -3.87 21.20
N ASP A 516 -9.64 -3.62 21.35
CA ASP A 516 -10.40 -4.02 22.53
C ASP A 516 -10.72 -5.52 22.53
N THR A 517 -10.86 -6.12 21.34
CA THR A 517 -11.28 -7.51 21.16
C THR A 517 -10.23 -8.40 20.51
N GLY A 518 -9.21 -7.83 19.86
CA GLY A 518 -8.25 -8.59 19.07
C GLY A 518 -8.79 -9.07 17.73
N MET A 519 -9.91 -8.49 17.27
CA MET A 519 -10.52 -8.84 15.98
C MET A 519 -9.84 -8.14 14.80
N LEU A 520 -9.54 -8.89 13.75
CA LEU A 520 -9.02 -8.40 12.47
C LEU A 520 -10.09 -8.48 11.39
N TYR A 521 -10.36 -7.35 10.71
CA TYR A 521 -11.37 -7.23 9.64
C TYR A 521 -10.71 -7.02 8.30
N ILE A 522 -10.92 -7.94 7.35
CA ILE A 522 -10.23 -7.96 6.05
C ILE A 522 -11.25 -7.94 4.91
N PRO A 523 -11.30 -6.85 4.11
CA PRO A 523 -12.03 -6.87 2.85
C PRO A 523 -11.23 -7.62 1.79
N SER A 524 -11.88 -8.49 1.01
CA SER A 524 -11.21 -9.24 -0.05
C SER A 524 -12.04 -9.37 -1.33
N ARG A 525 -11.36 -9.76 -2.43
CA ARG A 525 -11.94 -9.93 -3.77
C ARG A 525 -11.54 -11.26 -4.38
N ASN A 526 -12.52 -11.99 -4.85
CA ASN A 526 -12.34 -13.22 -5.60
C ASN A 526 -12.27 -12.91 -7.10
N GLN A 527 -11.06 -12.75 -7.59
CA GLN A 527 -10.78 -12.42 -8.99
C GLN A 527 -9.64 -13.29 -9.53
N VAL A 528 -9.54 -13.34 -10.87
CA VAL A 528 -8.44 -14.00 -11.58
C VAL A 528 -7.79 -13.06 -12.57
N SER A 529 -6.54 -13.35 -12.92
CA SER A 529 -5.84 -12.77 -14.06
C SER A 529 -5.19 -13.86 -14.90
N VAL A 530 -5.01 -13.60 -16.19
CA VAL A 530 -4.16 -14.45 -17.05
C VAL A 530 -2.79 -13.85 -17.13
N ILE A 531 -1.79 -14.64 -16.78
CA ILE A 531 -0.38 -14.27 -16.95
C ILE A 531 0.18 -15.07 -18.13
N GLY A 532 0.54 -14.34 -19.19
CA GLY A 532 1.24 -14.86 -20.35
C GLY A 532 2.53 -14.08 -20.57
N LEU A 533 3.65 -14.79 -20.71
CA LEU A 533 4.96 -14.19 -20.86
C LEU A 533 5.41 -14.21 -22.31
N TYR A 534 5.86 -13.06 -22.82
CA TYR A 534 6.25 -12.86 -24.20
C TYR A 534 7.64 -12.23 -24.27
N ALA A 535 8.37 -12.51 -25.34
CA ALA A 535 9.58 -11.77 -25.64
C ALA A 535 9.24 -10.29 -25.88
N PRO A 536 9.88 -9.36 -25.19
CA PRO A 536 9.65 -7.93 -25.41
C PRO A 536 10.18 -7.49 -26.79
N ASP A 537 9.75 -6.30 -27.23
CA ASP A 537 10.28 -5.71 -28.46
C ASP A 537 11.74 -5.28 -28.23
N ALA A 538 12.67 -5.98 -28.89
CA ALA A 538 14.11 -5.71 -28.79
C ALA A 538 14.48 -4.30 -29.28
N SER A 539 13.70 -3.69 -30.18
CA SER A 539 13.95 -2.32 -30.68
C SER A 539 13.77 -1.25 -29.58
N LEU A 540 13.12 -1.60 -28.46
CA LEU A 540 12.93 -0.73 -27.32
C LEU A 540 14.04 -0.84 -26.26
N GLY A 541 15.16 -1.49 -26.58
CA GLY A 541 16.29 -1.64 -25.65
C GLY A 541 16.06 -2.69 -24.56
N ALA A 542 15.24 -3.70 -24.83
CA ALA A 542 14.97 -4.77 -23.88
C ALA A 542 16.24 -5.56 -23.56
N THR A 543 16.50 -5.80 -22.26
CA THR A 543 17.55 -6.68 -21.76
C THR A 543 16.99 -7.93 -21.08
N MET A 544 15.68 -8.00 -20.86
CA MET A 544 14.96 -9.20 -20.41
C MET A 544 14.59 -10.10 -21.59
N ALA A 545 14.63 -11.42 -21.36
CA ALA A 545 14.20 -12.37 -22.36
C ALA A 545 12.66 -12.45 -22.45
N TYR A 546 11.95 -12.28 -21.34
CA TYR A 546 10.49 -12.35 -21.29
C TYR A 546 9.93 -11.32 -20.32
N THR A 547 8.70 -10.86 -20.61
CA THR A 547 7.93 -9.95 -19.76
C THR A 547 6.43 -10.27 -19.88
N HIS A 548 5.64 -9.78 -18.93
CA HIS A 548 4.20 -9.96 -18.94
C HIS A 548 3.53 -9.15 -20.07
N GLY A 549 2.64 -9.82 -20.82
CA GLY A 549 1.85 -9.22 -21.89
C GLY A 549 2.55 -9.20 -23.24
N ALA A 550 1.76 -9.37 -24.29
CA ALA A 550 2.26 -9.30 -25.66
C ALA A 550 2.77 -7.89 -26.00
N PRO A 551 3.84 -7.77 -26.83
CA PRO A 551 4.27 -6.50 -27.39
C PRO A 551 3.09 -5.74 -28.03
N GLU A 552 3.11 -4.41 -27.95
CA GLU A 552 1.99 -3.55 -28.40
C GLU A 552 1.49 -3.88 -29.81
N ALA A 553 2.39 -4.05 -30.76
CA ALA A 553 2.04 -4.38 -32.15
C ALA A 553 1.31 -5.73 -32.25
N GLN A 554 1.79 -6.76 -31.52
CA GLN A 554 1.14 -8.07 -31.47
C GLN A 554 -0.22 -7.99 -30.76
N ARG A 555 -0.32 -7.26 -29.66
CA ARG A 555 -1.56 -7.04 -28.92
C ARG A 555 -2.61 -6.35 -29.81
N MET A 556 -2.22 -5.31 -30.53
CA MET A 556 -3.12 -4.60 -31.45
C MET A 556 -3.59 -5.49 -32.61
N GLU A 557 -2.73 -6.35 -33.14
CA GLU A 557 -3.10 -7.31 -34.17
C GLU A 557 -4.06 -8.36 -33.63
N GLN A 558 -3.81 -8.92 -32.45
CA GLN A 558 -4.74 -9.84 -31.80
C GLN A 558 -6.13 -9.21 -31.60
N LEU A 559 -6.18 -7.95 -31.15
CA LEU A 559 -7.44 -7.22 -30.98
C LEU A 559 -8.19 -7.01 -32.32
N ARG A 560 -7.47 -6.67 -33.42
CA ARG A 560 -8.07 -6.56 -34.75
C ARG A 560 -8.66 -7.88 -35.22
N GLN A 561 -8.03 -9.00 -34.87
CA GLN A 561 -8.52 -10.36 -35.18
C GLN A 561 -9.60 -10.83 -34.21
N GLY A 562 -10.01 -10.01 -33.22
CA GLY A 562 -11.00 -10.38 -32.21
C GLY A 562 -10.47 -11.35 -31.15
N ILE A 563 -9.15 -11.58 -31.11
CA ILE A 563 -8.51 -12.45 -30.12
C ILE A 563 -8.39 -11.69 -28.81
N ARG A 564 -8.97 -12.24 -27.75
CA ARG A 564 -8.87 -11.73 -26.39
C ARG A 564 -7.92 -12.60 -25.57
N THR A 565 -7.10 -11.96 -24.73
CA THR A 565 -6.04 -12.64 -23.97
C THR A 565 -6.55 -13.42 -22.76
N GLY A 566 -7.78 -13.15 -22.28
CA GLY A 566 -8.36 -13.83 -21.12
C GLY A 566 -9.59 -14.66 -21.44
N PRO A 567 -10.08 -15.47 -20.48
CA PRO A 567 -11.33 -16.21 -20.58
C PRO A 567 -12.49 -15.26 -20.87
N GLN A 568 -13.35 -15.64 -21.81
CA GLN A 568 -14.48 -14.80 -22.23
C GLN A 568 -15.80 -15.48 -21.86
N MET A 569 -16.50 -14.90 -20.92
CA MET A 569 -17.88 -15.26 -20.59
C MET A 569 -18.87 -14.35 -21.32
N PRO A 570 -19.98 -14.87 -21.85
CA PRO A 570 -20.96 -14.08 -22.57
C PRO A 570 -21.51 -12.90 -21.76
N GLN A 571 -21.55 -11.70 -22.36
CA GLN A 571 -22.15 -10.49 -21.80
C GLN A 571 -21.65 -10.10 -20.40
N GLY A 572 -20.41 -10.50 -20.03
CA GLY A 572 -19.82 -10.17 -18.74
C GLY A 572 -20.31 -11.02 -17.57
N LEU A 573 -20.84 -12.21 -17.84
CA LEU A 573 -21.03 -13.22 -16.79
C LEU A 573 -19.70 -13.48 -16.07
N PRO A 574 -19.71 -13.71 -14.74
CA PRO A 574 -18.51 -14.06 -14.02
C PRO A 574 -18.00 -15.46 -14.41
N LEU A 575 -16.68 -15.63 -14.42
CA LEU A 575 -16.03 -16.91 -14.68
C LEU A 575 -16.10 -17.85 -13.47
N LEU A 576 -16.02 -17.29 -12.26
CA LEU A 576 -15.90 -18.03 -11.00
C LEU A 576 -17.23 -18.09 -10.25
N LYS A 577 -17.31 -19.02 -9.29
CA LYS A 577 -18.36 -19.05 -8.27
C LYS A 577 -18.28 -17.83 -7.34
N PRO A 578 -19.43 -17.32 -6.82
CA PRO A 578 -19.44 -16.30 -5.79
C PRO A 578 -18.98 -16.86 -4.41
N PRO A 579 -18.76 -16.00 -3.40
CA PRO A 579 -18.87 -14.54 -3.43
C PRO A 579 -17.72 -13.89 -4.19
N TYR A 580 -18.00 -12.74 -4.86
CA TYR A 580 -16.99 -12.00 -5.64
C TYR A 580 -16.23 -10.98 -4.82
N SER A 581 -16.76 -10.64 -3.67
CA SER A 581 -16.06 -9.91 -2.61
C SER A 581 -16.71 -10.20 -1.26
N ARG A 582 -15.91 -10.09 -0.20
CA ARG A 582 -16.35 -10.39 1.14
C ARG A 582 -15.58 -9.60 2.19
N MET A 583 -16.16 -9.51 3.38
CA MET A 583 -15.51 -9.08 4.61
C MET A 583 -15.33 -10.31 5.50
N SER A 584 -14.11 -10.50 5.99
CA SER A 584 -13.78 -11.57 6.94
C SER A 584 -13.41 -10.96 8.29
N ALA A 585 -13.97 -11.49 9.38
CA ALA A 585 -13.58 -11.16 10.74
C ALA A 585 -12.88 -12.36 11.37
N ILE A 586 -11.67 -12.16 11.86
CA ILE A 586 -10.81 -13.19 12.44
C ILE A 586 -10.44 -12.79 13.86
N ASP A 587 -10.71 -13.68 14.83
CA ASP A 587 -10.23 -13.52 16.20
C ASP A 587 -8.75 -13.88 16.28
N MET A 588 -7.91 -12.88 16.49
CA MET A 588 -6.45 -13.07 16.53
C MET A 588 -5.96 -13.66 17.85
N ASN A 589 -6.83 -13.86 18.85
CA ASN A 589 -6.49 -14.61 20.04
C ASN A 589 -6.54 -16.14 19.78
N THR A 590 -7.30 -16.58 18.78
CA THR A 590 -7.44 -18.00 18.42
C THR A 590 -6.97 -18.33 17.01
N GLY A 591 -6.95 -17.36 16.10
CA GLY A 591 -6.71 -17.53 14.67
C GLY A 591 -7.92 -18.14 13.93
N ASP A 592 -9.11 -18.14 14.54
CA ASP A 592 -10.33 -18.67 13.95
C ASP A 592 -11.22 -17.54 13.40
N TYR A 593 -12.05 -17.90 12.42
CA TYR A 593 -13.05 -16.96 11.88
C TYR A 593 -14.20 -16.76 12.86
N ALA A 594 -14.53 -15.51 13.15
CA ALA A 594 -15.80 -15.17 13.80
C ALA A 594 -16.96 -15.20 12.79
N TRP A 595 -16.75 -14.59 11.62
CA TRP A 595 -17.71 -14.59 10.53
C TRP A 595 -17.06 -14.20 9.19
N VAL A 596 -17.79 -14.50 8.10
CA VAL A 596 -17.48 -14.09 6.74
C VAL A 596 -18.77 -13.72 6.04
N VAL A 597 -18.89 -12.52 5.49
CA VAL A 597 -20.07 -12.05 4.77
C VAL A 597 -19.72 -11.51 3.38
N PRO A 598 -20.56 -11.69 2.35
CA PRO A 598 -20.43 -11.00 1.07
C PRO A 598 -20.54 -9.48 1.28
N THR A 599 -19.72 -8.69 0.57
CA THR A 599 -19.82 -7.23 0.60
C THR A 599 -20.63 -6.72 -0.58
N GLY A 600 -21.82 -6.23 -0.27
CA GLY A 600 -22.83 -5.81 -1.24
C GLY A 600 -23.62 -6.97 -1.86
N ASN A 601 -24.67 -6.58 -2.57
CA ASN A 601 -25.62 -7.52 -3.14
C ASN A 601 -25.16 -8.13 -4.47
N GLY A 602 -24.26 -7.45 -5.20
CA GLY A 602 -23.82 -7.88 -6.53
C GLY A 602 -24.89 -7.69 -7.61
N ASP A 603 -25.68 -6.62 -7.53
CA ASP A 603 -26.83 -6.38 -8.39
C ASP A 603 -26.48 -6.36 -9.88
N ARG A 604 -25.30 -5.88 -10.25
CA ARG A 604 -24.81 -5.93 -11.64
C ARG A 604 -24.80 -7.36 -12.20
N ILE A 605 -24.49 -8.35 -11.36
CA ILE A 605 -24.44 -9.76 -11.73
C ILE A 605 -25.83 -10.37 -11.60
N ARG A 606 -26.52 -10.15 -10.49
CA ARG A 606 -27.88 -10.70 -10.23
C ARG A 606 -28.87 -10.26 -11.29
N ASN A 607 -28.79 -9.02 -11.78
CA ASN A 607 -29.66 -8.48 -12.83
C ASN A 607 -29.22 -8.87 -14.27
N HIS A 608 -28.18 -9.69 -14.42
CA HIS A 608 -27.78 -10.17 -15.72
C HIS A 608 -28.93 -10.97 -16.39
N PRO A 609 -29.21 -10.80 -17.71
CA PRO A 609 -30.38 -11.44 -18.39
C PRO A 609 -30.46 -12.94 -18.19
N ARG A 610 -29.36 -13.65 -17.95
CA ARG A 610 -29.35 -15.11 -17.72
C ARG A 610 -29.45 -15.49 -16.23
N LEU A 611 -29.42 -14.53 -15.32
CA LEU A 611 -29.40 -14.76 -13.86
C LEU A 611 -30.59 -14.13 -13.13
N ARG A 612 -31.18 -13.08 -13.67
CA ARG A 612 -32.20 -12.25 -13.01
C ARG A 612 -33.47 -13.01 -12.56
N ASP A 613 -33.73 -14.14 -13.18
CA ASP A 613 -34.91 -14.99 -12.86
C ASP A 613 -34.55 -16.09 -11.84
N LEU A 614 -33.30 -16.13 -11.37
CA LEU A 614 -32.83 -17.04 -10.34
C LEU A 614 -32.93 -16.36 -8.96
N ASP A 615 -33.35 -17.12 -7.95
CA ASP A 615 -33.34 -16.67 -6.56
C ASP A 615 -31.91 -16.82 -5.99
N LEU A 616 -31.09 -15.78 -6.21
CA LEU A 616 -29.70 -15.79 -5.80
C LEU A 616 -29.51 -15.01 -4.48
N PRO A 617 -28.69 -15.52 -3.56
CA PRO A 617 -28.28 -14.77 -2.37
C PRO A 617 -27.43 -13.55 -2.75
N PRO A 618 -27.04 -12.70 -1.77
CA PRO A 618 -26.02 -11.69 -2.00
C PRO A 618 -24.73 -12.32 -2.54
N LEU A 619 -24.23 -11.79 -3.67
CA LEU A 619 -23.08 -12.35 -4.38
C LEU A 619 -21.78 -11.62 -4.07
N GLY A 620 -21.83 -10.46 -3.40
CA GLY A 620 -20.68 -9.56 -3.29
C GLY A 620 -20.28 -8.95 -4.63
N GLY A 621 -19.11 -8.35 -4.71
CA GLY A 621 -18.57 -7.74 -5.93
C GLY A 621 -18.70 -6.22 -5.96
N ASP A 622 -19.16 -5.61 -4.89
CA ASP A 622 -19.38 -4.17 -4.78
C ASP A 622 -18.29 -3.46 -3.93
N ASN A 623 -17.18 -4.12 -3.63
CA ASN A 623 -16.07 -3.52 -2.87
C ASN A 623 -15.49 -2.30 -3.59
N ALA A 624 -15.33 -1.21 -2.86
CA ALA A 624 -14.40 -0.15 -3.22
C ALA A 624 -12.93 -0.59 -3.04
N THR A 625 -11.99 0.20 -3.52
CA THR A 625 -10.55 -0.09 -3.38
C THR A 625 -9.94 0.50 -2.10
N ASN A 626 -10.75 0.77 -1.11
CA ASN A 626 -10.40 1.35 0.18
C ASN A 626 -10.38 0.32 1.31
N GLY A 627 -9.85 0.72 2.47
CA GLY A 627 -9.84 -0.09 3.70
C GLY A 627 -11.05 0.17 4.58
N PRO A 628 -11.26 -0.69 5.58
CA PRO A 628 -12.27 -0.47 6.60
C PRO A 628 -11.81 0.57 7.63
N LEU A 629 -12.78 1.20 8.29
CA LEU A 629 -12.63 2.04 9.47
C LEU A 629 -13.38 1.37 10.63
N LEU A 630 -12.76 1.33 11.80
CA LEU A 630 -13.41 0.87 13.03
C LEU A 630 -13.66 2.04 13.97
N THR A 631 -14.86 2.06 14.54
CA THR A 631 -15.16 2.83 15.74
C THR A 631 -15.37 1.87 16.90
N LYS A 632 -15.63 2.40 18.09
CA LYS A 632 -15.95 1.58 19.24
C LYS A 632 -17.13 0.62 18.97
N THR A 633 -18.11 1.06 18.19
CA THR A 633 -19.37 0.35 17.97
C THR A 633 -19.55 -0.22 16.56
N LEU A 634 -18.87 0.34 15.54
CA LEU A 634 -19.13 0.05 14.13
C LEU A 634 -17.89 -0.42 13.38
N LEU A 635 -18.11 -1.27 12.38
CA LEU A 635 -17.22 -1.48 11.24
C LEU A 635 -17.81 -0.71 10.05
N ILE A 636 -17.05 0.26 9.52
CA ILE A 636 -17.48 1.14 8.45
C ILE A 636 -16.67 0.83 7.18
N TYR A 637 -17.37 0.67 6.06
CA TYR A 637 -16.74 0.33 4.78
C TYR A 637 -17.49 0.96 3.60
N CYS A 638 -16.79 1.23 2.49
CA CYS A 638 -17.41 1.81 1.29
C CYS A 638 -17.71 0.72 0.25
N LEU A 639 -18.90 0.80 -0.34
CA LEU A 639 -19.29 -0.02 -1.49
C LEU A 639 -19.49 0.85 -2.73
N THR A 640 -19.26 0.25 -3.90
CA THR A 640 -19.35 0.94 -5.20
C THR A 640 -20.78 1.00 -5.76
N ALA A 641 -21.71 0.28 -5.15
CA ALA A 641 -23.10 0.16 -5.60
C ALA A 641 -24.05 -0.07 -4.40
N GLY A 642 -25.36 -0.04 -4.70
CA GLY A 642 -26.41 -0.40 -3.76
C GLY A 642 -26.95 0.76 -2.93
N SER A 643 -26.59 2.02 -3.27
CA SER A 643 -27.26 3.21 -2.71
C SER A 643 -28.70 3.32 -3.19
N SER A 644 -29.47 4.28 -2.67
CA SER A 644 -30.83 4.56 -3.10
C SER A 644 -30.95 4.87 -4.62
N SER A 645 -29.89 5.41 -5.21
CA SER A 645 -29.75 5.66 -6.66
C SER A 645 -29.09 4.52 -7.44
N GLY A 646 -28.69 3.41 -6.75
CA GLY A 646 -27.90 2.32 -7.30
C GLY A 646 -26.39 2.62 -7.36
N GLY A 647 -25.95 3.80 -6.90
CA GLY A 647 -24.56 4.24 -6.86
C GLY A 647 -23.78 3.79 -5.60
N PRO A 648 -22.63 4.44 -5.32
CA PRO A 648 -21.78 4.11 -4.18
C PRO A 648 -22.41 4.53 -2.85
N ARG A 649 -22.01 3.86 -1.76
CA ARG A 649 -22.50 4.12 -0.40
C ARG A 649 -21.44 3.84 0.65
N LEU A 650 -21.56 4.52 1.78
CA LEU A 650 -20.86 4.25 3.02
C LEU A 650 -21.75 3.36 3.88
N VAL A 651 -21.23 2.26 4.42
CA VAL A 651 -22.01 1.24 5.13
C VAL A 651 -21.44 1.01 6.52
N ALA A 652 -22.33 0.93 7.50
CA ALA A 652 -22.05 0.48 8.85
C ALA A 652 -22.44 -0.99 9.01
N TYR A 653 -21.50 -1.79 9.50
CA TYR A 653 -21.71 -3.19 9.86
C TYR A 653 -21.60 -3.40 11.36
N ASP A 654 -22.34 -4.36 11.86
CA ASP A 654 -22.14 -4.90 13.21
C ASP A 654 -20.81 -5.66 13.28
N LYS A 655 -19.95 -5.27 14.22
CA LYS A 655 -18.61 -5.87 14.36
C LYS A 655 -18.65 -7.34 14.76
N ALA A 656 -19.66 -7.77 15.51
CA ALA A 656 -19.77 -9.13 16.02
C ALA A 656 -20.36 -10.12 15.02
N THR A 657 -21.20 -9.65 14.10
CA THR A 657 -21.95 -10.53 13.18
C THR A 657 -21.68 -10.30 11.69
N GLY A 658 -21.16 -9.12 11.32
CA GLY A 658 -21.01 -8.70 9.93
C GLY A 658 -22.34 -8.30 9.27
N GLU A 659 -23.42 -8.14 10.03
CA GLU A 659 -24.70 -7.67 9.52
C GLU A 659 -24.62 -6.20 9.11
N GLU A 660 -25.17 -5.86 7.94
CA GLU A 660 -25.33 -4.48 7.50
C GLU A 660 -26.42 -3.80 8.33
N LEU A 661 -26.05 -2.77 9.11
CA LEU A 661 -26.93 -2.06 10.02
C LEU A 661 -27.60 -0.85 9.36
N ALA A 662 -26.79 -0.07 8.63
CA ALA A 662 -27.23 1.17 8.00
C ALA A 662 -26.29 1.57 6.86
N SER A 663 -26.75 2.46 5.98
CA SER A 663 -25.91 3.05 4.94
C SER A 663 -26.30 4.47 4.58
N VAL A 664 -25.35 5.24 4.02
CA VAL A 664 -25.53 6.59 3.48
C VAL A 664 -25.01 6.63 2.06
N ASP A 665 -25.73 7.33 1.17
CA ASP A 665 -25.31 7.50 -0.21
C ASP A 665 -24.06 8.37 -0.31
N LEU A 666 -23.09 7.97 -1.13
CA LEU A 666 -21.91 8.75 -1.44
C LEU A 666 -22.10 9.53 -2.75
N PRO A 667 -21.61 10.79 -2.83
CA PRO A 667 -21.70 11.58 -4.06
C PRO A 667 -20.92 10.96 -5.23
N SER A 668 -19.90 10.16 -4.94
CA SER A 668 -19.08 9.41 -5.91
C SER A 668 -18.35 8.26 -5.22
N GLY A 669 -17.75 7.36 -5.99
CA GLY A 669 -17.01 6.21 -5.45
C GLY A 669 -15.85 6.63 -4.57
N ALA A 670 -15.70 5.99 -3.40
CA ALA A 670 -14.57 6.21 -2.51
C ALA A 670 -13.26 5.75 -3.15
N ILE A 671 -12.21 6.55 -2.98
CA ILE A 671 -10.85 6.26 -3.47
C ILE A 671 -9.89 6.06 -2.29
N GLY A 672 -9.96 6.89 -1.26
CA GLY A 672 -9.18 6.78 -0.02
C GLY A 672 -9.90 5.97 1.06
N THR A 673 -9.16 5.57 2.08
CA THR A 673 -9.71 4.92 3.28
C THR A 673 -10.43 5.96 4.13
N PRO A 674 -11.66 5.69 4.62
CA PRO A 674 -12.33 6.61 5.52
C PRO A 674 -11.59 6.72 6.87
N MET A 675 -11.69 7.90 7.48
CA MET A 675 -11.20 8.18 8.83
C MET A 675 -12.27 8.91 9.63
N THR A 676 -12.12 8.97 10.95
CA THR A 676 -13.07 9.66 11.83
C THR A 676 -12.36 10.51 12.86
N TYR A 677 -12.98 11.63 13.21
CA TYR A 677 -12.45 12.57 14.20
C TYR A 677 -13.57 13.30 14.94
N MET A 678 -13.20 13.98 16.02
CA MET A 678 -14.08 14.79 16.87
C MET A 678 -13.55 16.23 16.92
N VAL A 679 -14.39 17.20 16.61
CA VAL A 679 -14.11 18.63 16.80
C VAL A 679 -15.35 19.28 17.43
N ASP A 680 -15.16 20.11 18.46
CA ASP A 680 -16.20 20.81 19.18
C ASP A 680 -17.38 19.94 19.64
N GLY A 681 -17.06 18.66 20.00
CA GLY A 681 -18.06 17.70 20.47
C GLY A 681 -18.90 17.08 19.35
N ARG A 682 -18.57 17.30 18.08
CA ARG A 682 -19.22 16.70 16.91
C ARG A 682 -18.28 15.73 16.22
N GLN A 683 -18.75 14.50 15.98
CA GLN A 683 -18.00 13.47 15.27
C GLN A 683 -18.22 13.58 13.75
N TYR A 684 -17.11 13.45 13.01
CA TYR A 684 -17.10 13.44 11.55
C TYR A 684 -16.51 12.14 11.01
N ILE A 685 -16.96 11.74 9.81
CA ILE A 685 -16.33 10.70 8.99
C ILE A 685 -15.89 11.36 7.68
N ALA A 686 -14.59 11.37 7.41
CA ALA A 686 -14.03 11.97 6.19
C ALA A 686 -13.39 10.93 5.28
N LEU A 687 -13.51 11.14 3.95
CA LEU A 687 -12.91 10.28 2.94
C LEU A 687 -12.74 11.00 1.61
N THR A 688 -11.77 10.55 0.82
CA THR A 688 -11.58 11.03 -0.55
C THR A 688 -12.45 10.25 -1.53
N ILE A 689 -13.06 10.94 -2.48
CA ILE A 689 -13.98 10.39 -3.48
C ILE A 689 -13.59 10.79 -4.91
N GLY A 690 -14.07 10.00 -5.89
CA GLY A 690 -13.85 10.23 -7.32
C GLY A 690 -14.79 11.27 -7.94
N GLY A 691 -14.76 11.35 -9.28
CA GLY A 691 -15.53 12.35 -10.03
C GLY A 691 -14.85 13.73 -10.05
N GLY A 692 -13.51 13.74 -10.08
CA GLY A 692 -12.60 14.81 -9.74
C GLY A 692 -12.03 14.58 -8.34
N PRO A 693 -10.82 15.04 -8.02
CA PRO A 693 -10.24 14.84 -6.70
C PRO A 693 -10.98 15.71 -5.66
N ARG A 694 -11.73 15.04 -4.76
CA ARG A 694 -12.56 15.69 -3.73
C ARG A 694 -12.38 14.98 -2.39
N LEU A 695 -12.44 15.76 -1.30
CA LEU A 695 -12.54 15.28 0.06
C LEU A 695 -13.92 15.65 0.60
N VAL A 696 -14.61 14.71 1.22
CA VAL A 696 -15.92 14.92 1.83
C VAL A 696 -15.92 14.54 3.30
N ALA A 697 -16.71 15.23 4.12
CA ALA A 697 -16.96 14.87 5.49
C ALA A 697 -18.47 14.76 5.74
N PHE A 698 -18.84 13.70 6.47
CA PHE A 698 -20.18 13.43 6.94
C PHE A 698 -20.25 13.63 8.45
N ALA A 699 -21.37 14.13 8.94
CA ALA A 699 -21.66 14.28 10.36
C ALA A 699 -23.16 14.14 10.61
N LEU A 700 -23.56 13.98 11.87
CA LEU A 700 -24.96 14.07 12.24
C LEU A 700 -25.49 15.51 12.02
N PRO A 701 -26.78 15.69 11.68
CA PRO A 701 -27.40 17.01 11.61
C PRO A 701 -27.18 17.81 12.88
N ASP A 702 -27.12 19.13 12.75
CA ASP A 702 -27.12 20.02 13.92
C ASP A 702 -28.39 19.81 14.71
N ALA A 703 -28.28 19.73 16.06
CA ALA A 703 -29.37 19.45 16.97
C ALA A 703 -30.43 20.56 17.06
#